data_ac95235cb9aaf2f10c411b50df3a87d1
#
_entry.id   ac95235cb9aaf2f10c411b50df3a87d1
#
_cell.length_a   1.000
_cell.length_b   1.000
_cell.length_c   1.000
_cell.angle_alpha   90.00
_cell.angle_beta   90.00
_cell.angle_gamma   90.00
#
_symmetry.space_group_name_H-M   'P 1'
#
loop_
_entity.id
_entity.type
_entity.pdbx_description
1 polymer ?
#
loop_
_entity_poly.entity_id
_entity_poly.type
_entity_poly.pdbx_seq_one_letter_code
_entity_poly.pdbx_strand_id
1 'polypeptide(L)'
;MAAGAASQVGRCEPGRWARFCHTWYALAVAALLVALAVSVCRASQAARPRKVIIVVLHGVSWEELAAADAPALQSLLRRAAVGVMNSRPLGARDEMAPYVTIGAGRGGVGPALDWTRGSRARPASYAQALRDANRRAGTQAAPGLLGTLARRHGLRTGLLSIPDAETRPLALAMVMDSTGAVDLVNHAWLGSYRGAQAFAQSWHEADLVAIDLTALCGASRARGNPPLSGAPDGRALAVLSGLDPVFDRVSRTLDPARDLLMVVSPTCPPYRSAKHIAYAPIAISGPGFTPGLLTSASTRRPGMVANVDIAPTALQYLGVPAHSAAELTPMSGHPIRVVAGTPAGRDLSWRSRFIRAVYTPRAHAGRQVDRPLNQVLAISRRGLRLIDLQWRLGPVYAVSQFAAFMFVGGALVWAPAWAQRRRRQLQGLLLLAMSVPLALLFVGPLDWGGFAGPYVMLGALALAFAWLAWAGSPPLTALGALLTTTSGIIVLDALTGGHLLDSYLVNFGAMSGSRFYGIGNEAMGVVVACGAIGSAALVQQSRARRGALWALGLWLIVLAAAVGAPFWGANWGGGVTAAFAFTLAYIGVKVGRPRLRQWALAAAAAGLAGGLAVAVDMIVGPRTWTHIGDAAHLVSAGGVPTALSIAARKAHGNLRIISVAPYTVGALVVAAAAMWLVLKPPARLRAALRANAAVWAGLAGGTAGAVIAVIVNDSGMVAASTAMGITASALAYVALEGNQASP
;
A
#
# COMPACT_ATOMS: atom_id res chain seq x y z
N MET A 1 95.87 -38.81 7.55
CA MET A 1 95.26 -38.79 8.89
C MET A 1 93.91 -38.25 8.74
N ALA A 2 92.88 -38.77 9.01
CA ALA A 2 92.20 -39.89 9.67
C ALA A 2 90.75 -39.73 9.23
N ALA A 3 90.13 -40.64 8.67
CA ALA A 3 89.37 -41.80 9.14
C ALA A 3 88.33 -41.48 10.25
N GLY A 4 87.02 -41.64 9.91
CA GLY A 4 86.11 -42.24 10.84
C GLY A 4 85.00 -41.31 11.42
N ALA A 5 83.89 -41.42 10.82
CA ALA A 5 82.62 -41.62 11.53
C ALA A 5 81.46 -41.83 10.48
N ALA A 6 81.23 -43.05 10.16
CA ALA A 6 80.04 -43.47 9.41
C ALA A 6 79.04 -44.08 10.40
N SER A 7 77.77 -43.94 10.05
CA SER A 7 76.59 -44.73 10.46
C SER A 7 75.99 -44.57 11.85
N GLN A 8 74.85 -43.91 11.88
CA GLN A 8 73.63 -44.55 12.42
C GLN A 8 72.37 -43.91 11.74
N VAL A 9 72.05 -44.46 10.59
CA VAL A 9 70.70 -44.25 10.02
C VAL A 9 69.82 -45.34 10.62
N GLY A 10 68.98 -44.94 11.57
CA GLY A 10 67.99 -45.81 12.16
C GLY A 10 66.98 -46.27 11.09
N ARG A 11 66.91 -47.59 10.90
CA ARG A 11 65.88 -48.25 10.04
C ARG A 11 64.51 -47.97 10.62
N CYS A 12 63.70 -47.12 9.96
CA CYS A 12 62.26 -47.00 10.21
C CYS A 12 61.58 -48.32 9.75
N GLU A 13 61.01 -49.05 10.70
CA GLU A 13 60.20 -50.22 10.43
C GLU A 13 58.98 -49.85 9.61
N PRO A 14 58.74 -50.41 8.42
CA PRO A 14 57.57 -50.04 7.53
C PRO A 14 56.20 -50.40 8.13
N GLY A 15 56.13 -51.20 9.18
CA GLY A 15 54.88 -51.67 9.77
C GLY A 15 54.17 -50.75 10.77
N ARG A 16 54.84 -49.72 11.27
CA ARG A 16 54.20 -48.80 12.23
C ARG A 16 53.36 -47.70 11.55
N TRP A 17 53.81 -47.18 10.44
CA TRP A 17 53.08 -46.16 9.67
C TRP A 17 51.86 -46.75 8.98
N ALA A 18 51.94 -47.95 8.46
CA ALA A 18 50.78 -48.62 7.88
C ALA A 18 49.67 -48.88 8.89
N ARG A 19 50.00 -49.30 10.11
CA ARG A 19 49.03 -49.50 11.19
C ARG A 19 48.42 -48.17 11.68
N PHE A 20 49.19 -47.08 11.72
CA PHE A 20 48.70 -45.76 12.06
C PHE A 20 47.72 -45.21 11.02
N CYS A 21 48.05 -45.33 9.75
CA CYS A 21 47.13 -44.96 8.65
C CYS A 21 45.84 -45.80 8.61
N HIS A 22 45.91 -47.11 8.88
CA HIS A 22 44.73 -47.99 8.94
C HIS A 22 43.80 -47.61 10.13
N THR A 23 44.34 -47.27 11.29
CA THR A 23 43.51 -46.84 12.43
C THR A 23 42.84 -45.49 12.19
N TRP A 24 43.51 -44.52 11.58
CA TRP A 24 42.91 -43.25 11.22
C TRP A 24 41.89 -43.37 10.11
N TYR A 25 42.12 -44.21 9.14
CA TYR A 25 41.13 -44.51 8.08
C TYR A 25 39.89 -45.20 8.67
N ALA A 26 40.05 -46.16 9.56
CA ALA A 26 38.95 -46.82 10.24
C ALA A 26 38.14 -45.88 11.11
N LEU A 27 38.81 -44.94 11.82
CA LEU A 27 38.14 -43.88 12.61
C LEU A 27 37.40 -42.88 11.72
N ALA A 28 37.99 -42.46 10.60
CA ALA A 28 37.34 -41.58 9.65
C ALA A 28 36.11 -42.21 9.00
N VAL A 29 36.19 -43.49 8.63
CA VAL A 29 35.05 -44.26 8.09
C VAL A 29 33.96 -44.45 9.18
N ALA A 30 34.34 -44.74 10.41
CA ALA A 30 33.41 -44.86 11.53
C ALA A 30 32.72 -43.50 11.82
N ALA A 31 33.46 -42.41 11.82
CA ALA A 31 32.89 -41.07 11.98
C ALA A 31 31.93 -40.70 10.84
N LEU A 32 32.27 -41.05 9.60
CA LEU A 32 31.42 -40.85 8.44
C LEU A 32 30.13 -41.68 8.54
N LEU A 33 30.24 -42.93 8.97
CA LEU A 33 29.08 -43.80 9.17
C LEU A 33 28.19 -43.33 10.32
N VAL A 34 28.77 -42.83 11.41
CA VAL A 34 28.01 -42.20 12.50
C VAL A 34 27.33 -40.91 12.02
N ALA A 35 28.06 -40.08 11.26
CA ALA A 35 27.45 -38.88 10.67
C ALA A 35 26.32 -39.22 9.68
N LEU A 36 26.48 -40.26 8.88
CA LEU A 36 25.44 -40.77 7.98
C LEU A 36 24.28 -41.36 8.75
N ALA A 37 24.55 -42.17 9.78
CA ALA A 37 23.53 -42.74 10.65
C ALA A 37 22.74 -41.66 11.42
N VAL A 38 23.41 -40.60 11.93
CA VAL A 38 22.77 -39.43 12.56
C VAL A 38 21.97 -38.63 11.52
N SER A 39 22.47 -38.50 10.29
CA SER A 39 21.72 -37.84 9.19
C SER A 39 20.50 -38.68 8.76
N VAL A 40 20.63 -39.99 8.68
CA VAL A 40 19.52 -40.92 8.39
C VAL A 40 18.55 -41.00 9.54
N CYS A 41 18.99 -41.02 10.80
CA CYS A 41 18.10 -40.91 11.97
C CYS A 41 17.38 -39.54 12.06
N ARG A 42 18.02 -38.45 11.69
CA ARG A 42 17.37 -37.14 11.55
C ARG A 42 16.38 -37.10 10.38
N ALA A 43 16.65 -37.81 9.28
CA ALA A 43 15.72 -37.95 8.16
C ALA A 43 14.59 -38.94 8.47
N SER A 44 14.80 -39.93 9.33
CA SER A 44 13.85 -40.98 9.72
C SER A 44 12.92 -40.60 10.87
N GLN A 45 13.14 -39.51 11.58
CA GLN A 45 12.06 -38.86 12.28
C GLN A 45 11.21 -38.17 11.19
N ALA A 46 10.27 -38.93 10.62
CA ALA A 46 9.22 -38.38 9.77
C ALA A 46 8.54 -37.28 10.58
N ALA A 47 8.97 -36.05 10.36
CA ALA A 47 8.37 -34.90 11.00
C ALA A 47 6.90 -34.97 10.62
N ARG A 48 6.01 -35.15 11.62
CA ARG A 48 4.57 -35.11 11.35
C ARG A 48 4.29 -33.91 10.46
N PRO A 49 3.44 -34.03 9.44
CA PRO A 49 3.23 -32.95 8.48
C PRO A 49 2.79 -31.68 9.23
N ARG A 50 3.33 -30.54 8.79
CA ARG A 50 2.87 -29.22 9.27
C ARG A 50 1.45 -29.00 8.81
N LYS A 51 0.60 -28.44 9.67
CA LYS A 51 -0.81 -28.19 9.33
C LYS A 51 -1.16 -26.72 9.49
N VAL A 52 -2.14 -26.27 8.71
CA VAL A 52 -2.66 -24.90 8.75
C VAL A 52 -4.16 -24.93 8.97
N ILE A 53 -4.63 -24.19 9.97
CA ILE A 53 -6.06 -23.90 10.16
C ILE A 53 -6.29 -22.42 9.89
N ILE A 54 -7.33 -22.10 9.11
CA ILE A 54 -7.84 -20.76 8.88
C ILE A 54 -9.25 -20.68 9.44
N VAL A 55 -9.44 -20.02 10.58
CA VAL A 55 -10.77 -19.70 11.13
C VAL A 55 -11.27 -18.44 10.46
N VAL A 56 -12.37 -18.53 9.74
CA VAL A 56 -12.90 -17.49 8.88
C VAL A 56 -14.15 -16.88 9.52
N LEU A 57 -14.03 -15.63 9.95
CA LEU A 57 -15.12 -14.78 10.44
C LEU A 57 -15.66 -13.93 9.27
N HIS A 58 -16.75 -13.19 9.48
CA HIS A 58 -17.31 -12.30 8.48
C HIS A 58 -17.71 -10.95 9.07
N GLY A 59 -17.19 -9.87 8.48
CA GLY A 59 -17.59 -8.52 8.85
C GLY A 59 -17.30 -8.15 10.32
N VAL A 60 -16.26 -8.67 10.94
CA VAL A 60 -15.89 -8.42 12.33
C VAL A 60 -14.80 -7.35 12.40
N SER A 61 -14.82 -6.53 13.43
CA SER A 61 -13.80 -5.52 13.72
C SER A 61 -12.90 -5.92 14.89
N TRP A 62 -11.75 -5.24 15.00
CA TRP A 62 -10.87 -5.42 16.16
C TRP A 62 -11.52 -4.98 17.47
N GLU A 63 -12.33 -3.93 17.43
CA GLU A 63 -13.06 -3.41 18.59
C GLU A 63 -14.07 -4.43 19.11
N GLU A 64 -14.75 -5.16 18.21
CA GLU A 64 -15.68 -6.23 18.58
C GLU A 64 -14.93 -7.45 19.13
N LEU A 65 -13.81 -7.87 18.49
CA LEU A 65 -12.99 -8.98 19.01
C LEU A 65 -12.42 -8.68 20.39
N ALA A 66 -12.02 -7.43 20.63
CA ALA A 66 -11.45 -7.03 21.92
C ALA A 66 -12.50 -6.88 23.02
N ALA A 67 -13.75 -6.54 22.68
CA ALA A 67 -14.85 -6.30 23.61
C ALA A 67 -15.72 -7.55 23.88
N ALA A 68 -15.60 -8.61 23.07
CA ALA A 68 -16.39 -9.84 23.24
C ALA A 68 -16.04 -10.55 24.54
N ASP A 69 -17.06 -10.99 25.26
CA ASP A 69 -16.91 -11.88 26.40
C ASP A 69 -16.67 -13.33 25.91
N ALA A 70 -15.42 -13.60 25.55
CA ALA A 70 -14.97 -14.83 24.93
C ALA A 70 -13.55 -15.17 25.43
N PRO A 71 -13.44 -15.84 26.63
CA PRO A 71 -12.16 -16.10 27.29
C PRO A 71 -11.14 -16.89 26.45
N ALA A 72 -11.60 -17.92 25.72
CA ALA A 72 -10.74 -18.73 24.85
C ALA A 72 -10.20 -17.91 23.68
N LEU A 73 -11.06 -17.13 23.01
CA LEU A 73 -10.66 -16.18 21.97
C LEU A 73 -9.66 -15.15 22.52
N GLN A 74 -9.95 -14.53 23.66
CA GLN A 74 -9.07 -13.56 24.29
C GLN A 74 -7.70 -14.16 24.66
N SER A 75 -7.69 -15.41 25.16
CA SER A 75 -6.45 -16.14 25.44
C SER A 75 -5.64 -16.40 24.17
N LEU A 76 -6.28 -16.74 23.06
CA LEU A 76 -5.68 -16.95 21.76
C LEU A 76 -5.07 -15.63 21.24
N LEU A 77 -5.82 -14.53 21.26
CA LEU A 77 -5.37 -13.22 20.79
C LEU A 77 -4.16 -12.69 21.58
N ARG A 78 -4.09 -12.96 22.89
CA ARG A 78 -2.92 -12.59 23.71
C ARG A 78 -1.64 -13.33 23.33
N ARG A 79 -1.75 -14.53 22.78
CA ARG A 79 -0.62 -15.39 22.37
C ARG A 79 -0.30 -15.27 20.89
N ALA A 80 -1.18 -14.68 20.10
CA ALA A 80 -1.03 -14.51 18.66
C ALA A 80 -0.22 -13.26 18.29
N ALA A 81 0.39 -13.30 17.12
CA ALA A 81 0.78 -12.10 16.41
C ALA A 81 -0.46 -11.50 15.72
N VAL A 82 -0.63 -10.17 15.82
CA VAL A 82 -1.87 -9.49 15.43
C VAL A 82 -1.61 -8.36 14.42
N GLY A 83 -2.60 -8.07 13.59
CA GLY A 83 -2.52 -7.00 12.59
C GLY A 83 -3.90 -6.58 12.09
N VAL A 84 -3.97 -5.41 11.46
CA VAL A 84 -5.09 -5.05 10.60
C VAL A 84 -4.83 -5.62 9.21
N MET A 85 -5.82 -6.29 8.65
CA MET A 85 -5.77 -6.81 7.30
C MET A 85 -6.55 -5.89 6.36
N ASN A 86 -5.91 -5.42 5.30
CA ASN A 86 -6.64 -4.73 4.26
C ASN A 86 -7.45 -5.73 3.43
N SER A 87 -8.75 -5.58 3.47
CA SER A 87 -9.73 -6.49 2.85
C SER A 87 -10.45 -5.87 1.64
N ARG A 88 -9.91 -4.78 1.05
CA ARG A 88 -10.58 -4.08 -0.04
C ARG A 88 -10.82 -5.00 -1.25
N PRO A 89 -12.11 -5.24 -1.62
CA PRO A 89 -12.43 -5.96 -2.83
C PRO A 89 -12.19 -5.07 -4.07
N LEU A 90 -11.91 -5.68 -5.22
CA LEU A 90 -11.81 -4.97 -6.51
C LEU A 90 -13.17 -4.40 -6.97
N GLY A 91 -14.29 -4.89 -6.42
CA GLY A 91 -15.66 -4.43 -6.68
C GLY A 91 -16.31 -3.82 -5.43
N ALA A 92 -16.99 -2.68 -5.56
CA ALA A 92 -17.45 -1.87 -4.42
C ALA A 92 -18.53 -2.53 -3.52
N ARG A 93 -19.15 -3.66 -3.88
CA ARG A 93 -20.22 -4.34 -3.13
C ARG A 93 -20.18 -5.87 -3.26
N ASP A 94 -19.04 -6.43 -3.55
CA ASP A 94 -18.89 -7.86 -3.78
C ASP A 94 -18.38 -8.53 -2.50
N GLU A 95 -19.28 -9.15 -1.75
CA GLU A 95 -18.97 -9.86 -0.50
C GLU A 95 -18.07 -11.08 -0.72
N MET A 96 -18.07 -11.66 -1.93
CA MET A 96 -17.24 -12.82 -2.27
C MET A 96 -15.81 -12.45 -2.68
N ALA A 97 -15.60 -11.25 -3.20
CA ALA A 97 -14.31 -10.81 -3.73
C ALA A 97 -13.15 -10.95 -2.74
N PRO A 98 -13.28 -10.64 -1.43
CA PRO A 98 -12.21 -10.86 -0.46
C PRO A 98 -11.80 -12.33 -0.30
N TYR A 99 -12.76 -13.26 -0.37
CA TYR A 99 -12.50 -14.69 -0.25
C TYR A 99 -11.81 -15.26 -1.48
N VAL A 100 -12.27 -14.86 -2.66
CA VAL A 100 -11.62 -15.18 -3.94
C VAL A 100 -10.20 -14.61 -3.97
N THR A 101 -10.01 -13.38 -3.50
CA THR A 101 -8.71 -12.72 -3.40
C THR A 101 -7.73 -13.52 -2.52
N ILE A 102 -8.19 -14.02 -1.36
CA ILE A 102 -7.38 -14.85 -0.48
C ILE A 102 -6.99 -16.14 -1.18
N GLY A 103 -7.95 -16.90 -1.74
CA GLY A 103 -7.68 -18.18 -2.40
C GLY A 103 -6.83 -18.06 -3.66
N ALA A 104 -6.91 -16.95 -4.38
CA ALA A 104 -6.07 -16.67 -5.55
C ALA A 104 -4.71 -16.04 -5.17
N GLY A 105 -4.53 -15.53 -3.95
CA GLY A 105 -3.35 -14.74 -3.56
C GLY A 105 -3.16 -13.48 -4.42
N ARG A 106 -4.22 -13.04 -5.09
CA ARG A 106 -4.26 -11.88 -6.01
C ARG A 106 -5.67 -11.32 -6.07
N GLY A 107 -5.79 -10.00 -6.26
CA GLY A 107 -7.07 -9.31 -6.30
C GLY A 107 -8.04 -9.92 -7.30
N GLY A 108 -9.15 -10.45 -6.80
CA GLY A 108 -10.21 -11.10 -7.56
C GLY A 108 -11.59 -10.54 -7.27
N VAL A 109 -12.58 -10.96 -8.06
CA VAL A 109 -14.00 -10.65 -7.91
C VAL A 109 -14.82 -11.92 -7.74
N GLY A 110 -15.97 -11.81 -7.08
CA GLY A 110 -16.95 -12.89 -6.95
C GLY A 110 -17.84 -13.01 -8.18
N PRO A 111 -18.66 -14.07 -8.27
CA PRO A 111 -19.70 -14.21 -9.27
C PRO A 111 -20.88 -13.30 -8.91
N ALA A 112 -21.84 -13.13 -9.81
CA ALA A 112 -23.09 -12.42 -9.53
C ALA A 112 -23.83 -13.05 -8.32
N LEU A 113 -24.57 -12.21 -7.56
CA LEU A 113 -25.23 -12.57 -6.29
C LEU A 113 -26.12 -13.82 -6.38
N ASP A 114 -26.70 -14.13 -7.54
CA ASP A 114 -27.55 -15.29 -7.79
C ASP A 114 -26.85 -16.65 -7.55
N TRP A 115 -25.51 -16.66 -7.57
CA TRP A 115 -24.71 -17.84 -7.30
C TRP A 115 -24.52 -18.16 -5.80
N THR A 116 -24.77 -17.20 -4.93
CA THR A 116 -24.62 -17.36 -3.49
C THR A 116 -25.90 -17.83 -2.79
N ARG A 117 -27.06 -17.70 -3.47
CA ARG A 117 -28.37 -18.08 -2.93
C ARG A 117 -28.98 -19.24 -3.73
N GLY A 118 -29.29 -20.34 -3.05
CA GLY A 118 -30.18 -21.39 -3.57
C GLY A 118 -29.63 -22.31 -4.67
N SER A 119 -28.43 -22.13 -5.14
CA SER A 119 -27.88 -22.96 -6.22
C SER A 119 -27.25 -24.24 -5.68
N ARG A 120 -27.90 -25.39 -5.90
CA ARG A 120 -27.30 -26.73 -5.82
C ARG A 120 -26.29 -26.99 -6.96
N ALA A 121 -25.74 -25.94 -7.57
CA ALA A 121 -24.78 -26.05 -8.65
C ALA A 121 -23.57 -26.89 -8.24
N ARG A 122 -23.09 -27.73 -9.14
CA ARG A 122 -21.90 -28.57 -8.90
C ARG A 122 -20.67 -27.72 -8.62
N PRO A 123 -19.68 -28.19 -7.83
CA PRO A 123 -18.44 -27.45 -7.57
C PRO A 123 -17.76 -26.88 -8.82
N ALA A 124 -17.71 -27.66 -9.89
CA ALA A 124 -17.13 -27.26 -11.16
C ALA A 124 -17.84 -26.05 -11.81
N SER A 125 -19.17 -25.96 -11.74
CA SER A 125 -19.92 -24.82 -12.28
C SER A 125 -19.69 -23.56 -11.44
N TYR A 126 -19.49 -23.68 -10.13
CA TYR A 126 -19.13 -22.56 -9.25
C TYR A 126 -17.73 -22.03 -9.59
N ALA A 127 -16.74 -22.91 -9.70
CA ALA A 127 -15.38 -22.53 -10.08
C ALA A 127 -15.35 -21.88 -11.48
N GLN A 128 -16.18 -22.37 -12.42
CA GLN A 128 -16.31 -21.77 -13.74
C GLN A 128 -16.92 -20.36 -13.67
N ALA A 129 -18.00 -20.17 -12.89
CA ALA A 129 -18.61 -18.86 -12.68
C ALA A 129 -17.61 -17.83 -12.11
N LEU A 130 -16.78 -18.24 -11.17
CA LEU A 130 -15.69 -17.41 -10.61
C LEU A 130 -14.66 -17.02 -11.67
N ARG A 131 -14.21 -17.99 -12.48
CA ARG A 131 -13.27 -17.72 -13.59
C ARG A 131 -13.86 -16.75 -14.59
N ASP A 132 -15.11 -16.94 -14.96
CA ASP A 132 -15.81 -16.07 -15.91
C ASP A 132 -16.02 -14.66 -15.36
N ALA A 133 -16.37 -14.53 -14.09
CA ALA A 133 -16.45 -13.23 -13.42
C ALA A 133 -15.11 -12.49 -13.46
N ASN A 134 -14.02 -13.19 -13.13
CA ASN A 134 -12.69 -12.60 -13.14
C ASN A 134 -12.19 -12.24 -14.54
N ARG A 135 -12.47 -13.08 -15.54
CA ARG A 135 -12.19 -12.76 -16.96
C ARG A 135 -12.94 -11.52 -17.42
N ARG A 136 -14.27 -11.44 -17.15
CA ARG A 136 -15.08 -10.26 -17.50
C ARG A 136 -14.62 -9.00 -16.80
N ALA A 137 -14.16 -9.10 -15.54
CA ALA A 137 -13.60 -7.99 -14.79
C ALA A 137 -12.16 -7.63 -15.20
N GLY A 138 -11.55 -8.38 -16.11
CA GLY A 138 -10.16 -8.17 -16.54
C GLY A 138 -9.14 -8.36 -15.41
N THR A 139 -9.48 -9.15 -14.36
CA THR A 139 -8.53 -9.46 -13.29
C THR A 139 -7.59 -10.59 -13.72
N GLN A 140 -6.43 -10.65 -13.08
CA GLN A 140 -5.48 -11.75 -13.27
C GLN A 140 -5.58 -12.77 -12.14
N ALA A 141 -6.62 -12.72 -11.33
CA ALA A 141 -6.83 -13.71 -10.28
C ALA A 141 -7.13 -15.09 -10.87
N ALA A 142 -6.53 -16.11 -10.32
CA ALA A 142 -6.82 -17.51 -10.60
C ALA A 142 -7.59 -18.11 -9.41
N PRO A 143 -8.94 -18.09 -9.43
CA PRO A 143 -9.73 -18.66 -8.35
C PRO A 143 -9.38 -20.13 -8.12
N GLY A 144 -9.15 -20.51 -6.86
CA GLY A 144 -8.78 -21.87 -6.49
C GLY A 144 -7.27 -22.16 -6.57
N LEU A 145 -6.41 -21.16 -6.74
CA LEU A 145 -4.96 -21.37 -6.85
C LEU A 145 -4.35 -21.96 -5.59
N LEU A 146 -4.77 -21.52 -4.39
CA LEU A 146 -4.29 -22.06 -3.11
C LEU A 146 -4.53 -23.59 -3.02
N GLY A 147 -5.77 -24.04 -3.23
CA GLY A 147 -6.11 -25.46 -3.19
C GLY A 147 -5.43 -26.25 -4.31
N THR A 148 -5.30 -25.68 -5.51
CA THR A 148 -4.58 -26.30 -6.63
C THR A 148 -3.11 -26.56 -6.31
N LEU A 149 -2.42 -25.56 -5.75
CA LEU A 149 -1.01 -25.70 -5.38
C LEU A 149 -0.81 -26.67 -4.23
N ALA A 150 -1.68 -26.62 -3.21
CA ALA A 150 -1.66 -27.60 -2.13
C ALA A 150 -1.80 -29.04 -2.66
N ARG A 151 -2.79 -29.29 -3.50
CA ARG A 151 -3.07 -30.62 -4.07
C ARG A 151 -1.94 -31.11 -4.99
N ARG A 152 -1.34 -30.24 -5.80
CA ARG A 152 -0.17 -30.58 -6.64
C ARG A 152 1.05 -31.06 -5.84
N HIS A 153 1.15 -30.61 -4.58
CA HIS A 153 2.20 -31.02 -3.65
C HIS A 153 1.77 -32.15 -2.73
N GLY A 154 0.67 -32.85 -3.05
CA GLY A 154 0.19 -33.99 -2.28
C GLY A 154 -0.50 -33.64 -0.95
N LEU A 155 -0.83 -32.36 -0.73
CA LEU A 155 -1.51 -31.89 0.45
C LEU A 155 -3.03 -31.94 0.26
N ARG A 156 -3.77 -32.30 1.33
CA ARG A 156 -5.22 -32.38 1.34
C ARG A 156 -5.84 -31.14 1.94
N THR A 157 -6.90 -30.65 1.30
CA THR A 157 -7.67 -29.50 1.76
C THR A 157 -8.95 -29.94 2.49
N GLY A 158 -9.32 -29.19 3.53
CA GLY A 158 -10.54 -29.42 4.30
C GLY A 158 -11.36 -28.15 4.45
N LEU A 159 -12.69 -28.29 4.41
CA LEU A 159 -13.65 -27.24 4.71
C LEU A 159 -14.62 -27.75 5.76
N LEU A 160 -14.68 -27.05 6.88
CA LEU A 160 -15.67 -27.27 7.92
C LEU A 160 -16.58 -26.04 7.97
N SER A 161 -17.88 -26.22 7.74
CA SER A 161 -18.84 -25.14 7.73
C SER A 161 -20.09 -25.49 8.58
N ILE A 162 -20.77 -24.43 9.01
CA ILE A 162 -22.07 -24.61 9.68
C ILE A 162 -23.10 -24.95 8.60
N PRO A 163 -23.97 -25.92 8.85
CA PRO A 163 -25.05 -26.26 7.94
C PRO A 163 -25.96 -25.04 7.75
N ASP A 164 -26.03 -24.56 6.54
CA ASP A 164 -27.03 -23.57 6.07
C ASP A 164 -27.59 -24.10 4.76
N ALA A 165 -28.91 -24.33 4.76
CA ALA A 165 -29.60 -24.89 3.58
C ALA A 165 -29.64 -23.91 2.40
N GLU A 166 -29.45 -22.60 2.65
CA GLU A 166 -29.70 -21.54 1.66
C GLU A 166 -28.44 -20.93 1.08
N THR A 167 -27.28 -21.03 1.74
CA THR A 167 -26.04 -20.34 1.32
C THR A 167 -24.87 -21.30 1.20
N ARG A 168 -23.98 -21.01 0.22
CA ARG A 168 -22.70 -21.70 0.14
C ARG A 168 -21.71 -21.11 1.13
N PRO A 169 -20.86 -21.96 1.74
CA PRO A 169 -19.77 -21.47 2.58
C PRO A 169 -18.87 -20.50 1.83
N LEU A 170 -18.69 -19.29 2.34
CA LEU A 170 -17.85 -18.28 1.69
C LEU A 170 -16.37 -18.69 1.64
N ALA A 171 -15.90 -19.40 2.69
CA ALA A 171 -14.54 -19.90 2.77
C ALA A 171 -14.23 -20.99 1.73
N LEU A 172 -15.24 -21.57 1.05
CA LEU A 172 -15.02 -22.49 -0.06
C LEU A 172 -14.11 -21.88 -1.13
N ALA A 173 -14.34 -20.60 -1.50
CA ALA A 173 -13.54 -19.89 -2.50
C ALA A 173 -12.07 -19.72 -2.09
N MET A 174 -11.76 -19.85 -0.80
CA MET A 174 -10.38 -19.74 -0.30
C MET A 174 -9.59 -21.05 -0.48
N VAL A 175 -10.21 -22.21 -0.22
CA VAL A 175 -9.50 -23.49 -0.09
C VAL A 175 -9.78 -24.50 -1.21
N MET A 176 -10.79 -24.26 -2.07
CA MET A 176 -11.05 -25.10 -3.24
C MET A 176 -9.90 -25.07 -4.24
N ASP A 177 -9.81 -26.06 -5.09
CA ASP A 177 -8.93 -26.06 -6.25
C ASP A 177 -9.56 -25.36 -7.48
N SER A 178 -8.84 -25.31 -8.60
CA SER A 178 -9.31 -24.70 -9.84
C SER A 178 -10.55 -25.38 -10.44
N THR A 179 -10.90 -26.59 -10.03
CA THR A 179 -12.12 -27.32 -10.40
C THR A 179 -13.28 -27.06 -9.46
N GLY A 180 -13.03 -26.38 -8.32
CA GLY A 180 -13.99 -26.13 -7.26
C GLY A 180 -14.05 -27.23 -6.20
N ALA A 181 -13.15 -28.22 -6.27
CA ALA A 181 -13.13 -29.33 -5.35
C ALA A 181 -12.31 -29.01 -4.08
N VAL A 182 -12.77 -29.57 -2.98
CA VAL A 182 -12.09 -29.65 -1.68
C VAL A 182 -12.09 -31.12 -1.27
N ASP A 183 -10.98 -31.64 -0.70
CA ASP A 183 -10.83 -33.06 -0.43
C ASP A 183 -11.75 -33.56 0.67
N LEU A 184 -12.00 -32.73 1.69
CA LEU A 184 -12.86 -33.04 2.83
C LEU A 184 -13.82 -31.87 3.07
N VAL A 185 -15.12 -32.14 3.00
CA VAL A 185 -16.16 -31.14 3.32
C VAL A 185 -17.06 -31.69 4.39
N ASN A 186 -17.11 -31.05 5.54
CA ASN A 186 -17.95 -31.38 6.65
C ASN A 186 -18.87 -30.22 7.02
N HIS A 187 -20.16 -30.53 7.21
CA HIS A 187 -21.18 -29.57 7.62
C HIS A 187 -21.66 -29.91 9.04
N ALA A 188 -21.07 -29.25 10.03
CA ALA A 188 -21.45 -29.50 11.42
C ALA A 188 -21.16 -28.30 12.32
N TRP A 189 -22.04 -28.06 13.30
CA TRP A 189 -21.78 -27.05 14.34
C TRP A 189 -20.69 -27.52 15.30
N LEU A 190 -19.55 -26.83 15.31
CA LEU A 190 -18.37 -27.17 16.11
C LEU A 190 -18.64 -27.21 17.63
N GLY A 191 -19.64 -26.48 18.11
CA GLY A 191 -20.08 -26.55 19.51
C GLY A 191 -20.78 -27.87 19.89
N SER A 192 -21.20 -28.69 18.91
CA SER A 192 -21.84 -29.97 19.13
C SER A 192 -20.83 -31.13 19.19
N TYR A 193 -21.29 -32.29 19.71
CA TYR A 193 -20.49 -33.50 19.68
C TYR A 193 -20.15 -33.97 18.26
N ARG A 194 -21.14 -33.95 17.35
CA ARG A 194 -20.91 -34.27 15.92
C ARG A 194 -19.92 -33.32 15.26
N GLY A 195 -19.99 -32.02 15.60
CA GLY A 195 -19.02 -31.03 15.09
C GLY A 195 -17.62 -31.27 15.64
N ALA A 196 -17.49 -31.74 16.87
CA ALA A 196 -16.20 -32.14 17.42
C ALA A 196 -15.57 -33.31 16.68
N GLN A 197 -16.36 -34.32 16.34
CA GLN A 197 -15.90 -35.47 15.57
C GLN A 197 -15.55 -35.07 14.14
N ALA A 198 -16.39 -34.29 13.47
CA ALA A 198 -16.12 -33.75 12.13
C ALA A 198 -14.85 -32.93 12.08
N PHE A 199 -14.60 -32.11 13.11
CA PHE A 199 -13.35 -31.32 13.20
C PHE A 199 -12.15 -32.25 13.44
N ALA A 200 -12.23 -33.20 14.37
CA ALA A 200 -11.14 -34.14 14.62
C ALA A 200 -10.78 -34.95 13.35
N GLN A 201 -11.79 -35.43 12.63
CA GLN A 201 -11.60 -36.10 11.35
C GLN A 201 -10.94 -35.21 10.34
N SER A 202 -11.48 -34.02 10.09
CA SER A 202 -10.91 -33.04 9.11
C SER A 202 -9.48 -32.67 9.48
N TRP A 203 -9.20 -32.52 10.77
CA TRP A 203 -7.87 -32.19 11.27
C TRP A 203 -6.88 -33.37 11.12
N HIS A 204 -7.37 -34.59 11.29
CA HIS A 204 -6.51 -35.76 11.10
C HIS A 204 -6.13 -35.97 9.64
N GLU A 205 -7.07 -35.78 8.73
CA GLU A 205 -6.95 -36.16 7.31
C GLU A 205 -6.52 -35.04 6.39
N ALA A 206 -6.67 -33.75 6.75
CA ALA A 206 -6.29 -32.62 5.92
C ALA A 206 -5.08 -31.85 6.47
N ASP A 207 -4.33 -31.21 5.58
CA ASP A 207 -3.15 -30.40 5.90
C ASP A 207 -3.48 -28.91 5.96
N LEU A 208 -4.47 -28.48 5.17
CA LEU A 208 -5.00 -27.11 5.14
C LEU A 208 -6.51 -27.17 5.41
N VAL A 209 -6.96 -26.66 6.55
CA VAL A 209 -8.37 -26.67 6.95
C VAL A 209 -8.90 -25.26 7.09
N ALA A 210 -10.00 -24.93 6.40
CA ALA A 210 -10.78 -23.72 6.65
C ALA A 210 -12.00 -24.06 7.53
N ILE A 211 -12.19 -23.28 8.59
CA ILE A 211 -13.38 -23.30 9.43
C ILE A 211 -14.22 -22.08 9.09
N ASP A 212 -15.34 -22.30 8.44
CA ASP A 212 -16.23 -21.24 7.97
C ASP A 212 -17.28 -20.91 9.03
N LEU A 213 -17.15 -19.76 9.67
CA LEU A 213 -18.09 -19.22 10.66
C LEU A 213 -18.88 -18.01 10.09
N THR A 214 -18.80 -17.81 8.76
CA THR A 214 -19.34 -16.60 8.10
C THR A 214 -20.85 -16.49 8.21
N ALA A 215 -21.59 -17.60 8.15
CA ALA A 215 -23.04 -17.61 8.28
C ALA A 215 -23.54 -17.04 9.61
N LEU A 216 -22.89 -17.37 10.72
CA LEU A 216 -23.24 -16.83 12.04
C LEU A 216 -22.94 -15.34 12.17
N CYS A 217 -21.79 -14.90 11.69
CA CYS A 217 -21.40 -13.51 11.73
C CYS A 217 -22.24 -12.63 10.79
N GLY A 218 -22.64 -13.14 9.61
CA GLY A 218 -23.46 -12.45 8.63
C GLY A 218 -24.92 -12.28 9.05
N ALA A 219 -25.54 -13.34 9.60
CA ALA A 219 -26.94 -13.35 10.02
C ALA A 219 -27.24 -12.32 11.13
N SER A 220 -26.27 -12.02 11.99
CA SER A 220 -26.43 -11.02 13.06
C SER A 220 -26.60 -9.60 12.52
N ARG A 221 -26.13 -9.30 11.29
CA ARG A 221 -26.03 -7.97 10.70
C ARG A 221 -27.11 -7.62 9.69
N ALA A 222 -27.82 -8.61 9.17
CA ALA A 222 -28.86 -8.40 8.14
C ALA A 222 -30.07 -7.58 8.62
N ARG A 223 -30.19 -7.26 9.91
CA ARG A 223 -31.39 -6.69 10.54
C ARG A 223 -31.24 -5.30 11.19
N GLY A 224 -30.19 -4.55 10.93
CA GLY A 224 -30.08 -3.19 11.50
C GLY A 224 -28.87 -2.41 11.01
N ASN A 225 -29.02 -1.09 10.85
CA ASN A 225 -27.89 -0.18 10.64
C ASN A 225 -27.16 -0.01 11.99
N PRO A 226 -25.93 -0.47 12.15
CA PRO A 226 -25.15 -0.20 13.35
C PRO A 226 -24.82 1.30 13.45
N PRO A 227 -24.64 1.84 14.65
CA PRO A 227 -24.33 3.23 14.85
C PRO A 227 -23.02 3.61 14.17
N LEU A 228 -22.99 4.74 13.50
CA LEU A 228 -21.82 5.33 12.83
C LEU A 228 -20.67 5.68 13.81
N SER A 229 -20.90 5.51 15.10
CA SER A 229 -19.99 5.89 16.19
C SER A 229 -18.75 4.99 16.35
N GLY A 230 -18.66 3.88 15.61
CA GLY A 230 -17.56 2.92 15.79
C GLY A 230 -17.63 2.10 17.09
N ALA A 231 -18.71 2.22 17.85
CA ALA A 231 -18.96 1.36 19.01
C ALA A 231 -19.21 -0.09 18.57
N PRO A 232 -18.76 -1.08 19.37
CA PRO A 232 -19.01 -2.50 19.09
C PRO A 232 -20.50 -2.77 18.98
N ASP A 233 -20.91 -3.57 17.98
CA ASP A 233 -22.30 -4.01 17.83
C ASP A 233 -22.62 -5.09 18.86
N GLY A 234 -23.61 -4.87 19.71
CA GLY A 234 -24.03 -5.84 20.74
C GLY A 234 -24.41 -7.22 20.20
N ARG A 235 -24.96 -7.28 18.97
CA ARG A 235 -25.27 -8.56 18.31
C ARG A 235 -24.00 -9.29 17.86
N ALA A 236 -23.03 -8.56 17.31
CA ALA A 236 -21.74 -9.12 16.96
C ALA A 236 -20.99 -9.63 18.19
N LEU A 237 -21.08 -8.91 19.32
CA LEU A 237 -20.51 -9.34 20.60
C LEU A 237 -21.16 -10.65 21.08
N ALA A 238 -22.50 -10.77 21.05
CA ALA A 238 -23.21 -11.98 21.44
C ALA A 238 -22.82 -13.18 20.56
N VAL A 239 -22.69 -13.00 19.25
CA VAL A 239 -22.23 -14.06 18.36
C VAL A 239 -20.80 -14.48 18.68
N LEU A 240 -19.89 -13.54 18.87
CA LEU A 240 -18.48 -13.83 19.18
C LEU A 240 -18.36 -14.58 20.52
N SER A 241 -19.13 -14.18 21.53
CA SER A 241 -19.20 -14.90 22.82
C SER A 241 -19.75 -16.34 22.64
N GLY A 242 -20.77 -16.52 21.79
CA GLY A 242 -21.29 -17.85 21.43
C GLY A 242 -20.31 -18.72 20.64
N LEU A 243 -19.30 -18.14 20.01
CA LEU A 243 -18.23 -18.86 19.31
C LEU A 243 -17.06 -19.27 20.21
N ASP A 244 -17.02 -18.85 21.48
CA ASP A 244 -15.90 -19.14 22.39
C ASP A 244 -15.59 -20.64 22.53
N PRO A 245 -16.61 -21.55 22.62
CA PRO A 245 -16.36 -23.00 22.63
C PRO A 245 -15.64 -23.53 21.39
N VAL A 246 -15.83 -22.87 20.23
CA VAL A 246 -15.13 -23.23 19.00
C VAL A 246 -13.63 -22.85 19.11
N PHE A 247 -13.33 -21.68 19.61
CA PHE A 247 -11.94 -21.23 19.83
C PHE A 247 -11.23 -22.06 20.91
N ASP A 248 -11.93 -22.45 21.99
CA ASP A 248 -11.40 -23.36 23.00
C ASP A 248 -11.02 -24.73 22.41
N ARG A 249 -11.91 -25.30 21.61
CA ARG A 249 -11.69 -26.60 20.98
C ARG A 249 -10.54 -26.55 19.98
N VAL A 250 -10.52 -25.56 19.10
CA VAL A 250 -9.43 -25.35 18.14
C VAL A 250 -8.10 -25.21 18.88
N SER A 251 -8.06 -24.39 19.93
CA SER A 251 -6.83 -24.14 20.69
C SER A 251 -6.30 -25.38 21.40
N ARG A 252 -7.18 -26.28 21.87
CA ARG A 252 -6.81 -27.57 22.55
C ARG A 252 -6.34 -28.64 21.55
N THR A 253 -6.81 -28.59 20.31
CA THR A 253 -6.48 -29.61 19.29
C THR A 253 -5.16 -29.35 18.63
N LEU A 254 -4.76 -28.09 18.54
CA LEU A 254 -3.53 -27.65 17.85
C LEU A 254 -2.29 -27.98 18.70
N ASP A 255 -1.24 -28.40 18.02
CA ASP A 255 0.11 -28.43 18.57
C ASP A 255 0.79 -27.06 18.30
N PRO A 256 0.97 -26.21 19.33
CA PRO A 256 1.55 -24.88 19.16
C PRO A 256 2.97 -24.88 18.60
N ALA A 257 3.68 -26.02 18.70
CA ALA A 257 5.04 -26.15 18.19
C ALA A 257 5.09 -26.54 16.70
N ARG A 258 3.94 -26.88 16.10
CA ARG A 258 3.89 -27.46 14.73
C ARG A 258 2.80 -26.92 13.85
N ASP A 259 1.70 -26.46 14.42
CA ASP A 259 0.50 -26.09 13.69
C ASP A 259 0.35 -24.58 13.60
N LEU A 260 -0.09 -24.09 12.46
CA LEU A 260 -0.35 -22.66 12.23
C LEU A 260 -1.85 -22.40 12.28
N LEU A 261 -2.26 -21.53 13.17
CA LEU A 261 -3.62 -21.02 13.28
C LEU A 261 -3.68 -19.58 12.77
N MET A 262 -4.57 -19.33 11.81
CA MET A 262 -4.92 -18.00 11.35
C MET A 262 -6.39 -17.72 11.67
N VAL A 263 -6.68 -16.65 12.41
CA VAL A 263 -8.05 -16.14 12.60
C VAL A 263 -8.18 -14.90 11.74
N VAL A 264 -9.08 -14.92 10.77
CA VAL A 264 -9.21 -13.85 9.77
C VAL A 264 -10.67 -13.44 9.59
N SER A 265 -10.92 -12.15 9.38
CA SER A 265 -12.18 -11.66 8.83
C SER A 265 -11.90 -11.11 7.43
N PRO A 266 -12.23 -11.82 6.34
CA PRO A 266 -11.98 -11.35 4.99
C PRO A 266 -12.72 -10.06 4.65
N THR A 267 -13.80 -9.75 5.36
CA THR A 267 -14.61 -8.55 5.20
C THR A 267 -14.57 -7.69 6.47
N CYS A 268 -14.65 -6.39 6.32
CA CYS A 268 -14.89 -5.47 7.43
C CYS A 268 -16.40 -5.28 7.69
N PRO A 269 -16.80 -4.76 8.85
CA PRO A 269 -18.21 -4.43 9.12
C PRO A 269 -18.82 -3.54 8.02
N PRO A 270 -20.12 -3.72 7.68
CA PRO A 270 -20.79 -2.98 6.62
C PRO A 270 -20.71 -1.46 6.76
N TYR A 271 -20.78 -0.92 7.99
CA TYR A 271 -20.65 0.51 8.25
C TYR A 271 -19.25 1.05 7.91
N ARG A 272 -18.20 0.22 8.00
CA ARG A 272 -16.84 0.55 7.58
C ARG A 272 -16.71 0.48 6.06
N SER A 273 -17.28 -0.57 5.46
CA SER A 273 -17.28 -0.73 4.00
C SER A 273 -17.99 0.44 3.30
N ALA A 274 -19.10 0.93 3.87
CA ALA A 274 -19.81 2.10 3.35
C ALA A 274 -18.95 3.38 3.36
N LYS A 275 -17.98 3.48 4.28
CA LYS A 275 -17.01 4.58 4.35
C LYS A 275 -15.69 4.27 3.62
N HIS A 276 -15.64 3.24 2.80
CA HIS A 276 -14.43 2.78 2.09
C HIS A 276 -13.26 2.40 3.03
N ILE A 277 -13.56 1.95 4.25
CA ILE A 277 -12.57 1.49 5.21
C ILE A 277 -12.43 -0.02 5.05
N ALA A 278 -11.23 -0.46 4.67
CA ALA A 278 -10.97 -1.85 4.34
C ALA A 278 -10.17 -2.60 5.44
N TYR A 279 -10.27 -2.18 6.69
CA TYR A 279 -9.54 -2.80 7.80
C TYR A 279 -10.36 -3.87 8.51
N ALA A 280 -9.88 -5.09 8.44
CA ALA A 280 -10.42 -6.25 9.12
C ALA A 280 -9.34 -6.88 10.03
N PRO A 281 -9.73 -7.66 11.06
CA PRO A 281 -8.78 -8.30 11.95
C PRO A 281 -8.11 -9.51 11.32
N ILE A 282 -6.84 -9.70 11.70
CA ILE A 282 -6.07 -10.91 11.49
C ILE A 282 -5.22 -11.22 12.73
N ALA A 283 -5.24 -12.46 13.17
CA ALA A 283 -4.38 -12.99 14.22
C ALA A 283 -3.76 -14.31 13.76
N ILE A 284 -2.47 -14.49 13.99
CA ILE A 284 -1.72 -15.71 13.60
C ILE A 284 -0.97 -16.24 14.82
N SER A 285 -1.13 -17.54 15.11
CA SER A 285 -0.44 -18.23 16.20
C SER A 285 0.18 -19.52 15.69
N GLY A 286 1.39 -19.82 16.13
CA GLY A 286 2.13 -21.02 15.74
C GLY A 286 3.62 -20.71 15.52
N PRO A 287 4.40 -21.68 15.04
CA PRO A 287 5.85 -21.52 14.86
C PRO A 287 6.21 -20.35 13.94
N GLY A 288 7.10 -19.48 14.42
CA GLY A 288 7.50 -18.26 13.72
C GLY A 288 6.58 -17.06 13.95
N PHE A 289 5.47 -17.22 14.70
CA PHE A 289 4.52 -16.16 15.00
C PHE A 289 4.38 -15.95 16.52
N THR A 290 5.40 -15.39 17.14
CA THR A 290 5.37 -14.94 18.53
C THR A 290 4.46 -13.72 18.70
N PRO A 291 3.90 -13.45 19.91
CA PRO A 291 3.11 -12.25 20.15
C PRO A 291 3.82 -10.98 19.68
N GLY A 292 3.20 -10.25 18.78
CA GLY A 292 3.79 -9.09 18.13
C GLY A 292 2.90 -8.51 17.03
N LEU A 293 3.41 -7.53 16.30
CA LEU A 293 2.70 -6.95 15.15
C LEU A 293 3.04 -7.72 13.87
N LEU A 294 2.02 -8.02 13.08
CA LEU A 294 2.18 -8.62 11.76
C LEU A 294 2.63 -7.58 10.73
N THR A 295 3.36 -8.01 9.72
CA THR A 295 3.73 -7.22 8.53
C THR A 295 3.97 -8.14 7.35
N SER A 296 4.02 -7.56 6.14
CA SER A 296 4.37 -8.27 4.91
C SER A 296 5.17 -7.38 3.97
N ALA A 297 5.79 -7.96 2.95
CA ALA A 297 6.44 -7.19 1.89
C ALA A 297 5.41 -6.42 1.04
N SER A 298 4.15 -6.88 0.99
CA SER A 298 3.06 -6.20 0.30
C SER A 298 2.71 -4.86 0.93
N THR A 299 2.76 -4.75 2.27
CA THR A 299 2.37 -3.54 2.99
C THR A 299 3.56 -2.73 3.48
N ARG A 300 4.65 -3.39 3.85
CA ARG A 300 5.87 -2.79 4.45
C ARG A 300 5.56 -1.97 5.72
N ARG A 301 4.44 -2.25 6.40
CA ARG A 301 3.97 -1.52 7.58
C ARG A 301 3.81 -2.43 8.78
N PRO A 302 4.38 -2.09 9.95
CA PRO A 302 4.10 -2.77 11.19
C PRO A 302 2.60 -2.72 11.54
N GLY A 303 2.05 -3.86 11.92
CA GLY A 303 0.64 -4.00 12.28
C GLY A 303 -0.33 -4.05 11.09
N MET A 304 0.17 -4.13 9.84
CA MET A 304 -0.68 -4.16 8.65
C MET A 304 -0.25 -5.24 7.66
N VAL A 305 -1.22 -5.97 7.12
CA VAL A 305 -1.06 -6.95 6.04
C VAL A 305 -2.17 -6.80 5.01
N ALA A 306 -2.02 -7.43 3.85
CA ALA A 306 -3.05 -7.47 2.83
C ALA A 306 -3.70 -8.87 2.77
N ASN A 307 -4.97 -8.96 2.38
CA ASN A 307 -5.67 -10.24 2.25
C ASN A 307 -5.03 -11.19 1.23
N VAL A 308 -4.34 -10.65 0.21
CA VAL A 308 -3.54 -11.44 -0.76
C VAL A 308 -2.38 -12.19 -0.12
N ASP A 309 -1.95 -11.80 1.08
CA ASP A 309 -0.78 -12.36 1.78
C ASP A 309 -1.09 -13.68 2.50
N ILE A 310 -2.37 -14.02 2.69
CA ILE A 310 -2.81 -15.20 3.46
C ILE A 310 -2.39 -16.49 2.73
N ALA A 311 -2.72 -16.63 1.44
CA ALA A 311 -2.39 -17.84 0.70
C ALA A 311 -0.88 -18.09 0.60
N PRO A 312 -0.03 -17.10 0.23
CA PRO A 312 1.42 -17.30 0.27
C PRO A 312 1.97 -17.68 1.64
N THR A 313 1.37 -17.15 2.71
CA THR A 313 1.76 -17.49 4.10
C THR A 313 1.44 -18.95 4.43
N ALA A 314 0.23 -19.39 4.10
CA ALA A 314 -0.18 -20.78 4.32
C ALA A 314 0.67 -21.76 3.51
N LEU A 315 0.88 -21.48 2.23
CA LEU A 315 1.71 -22.31 1.34
C LEU A 315 3.16 -22.37 1.81
N GLN A 316 3.78 -21.23 2.14
CA GLN A 316 5.15 -21.20 2.64
C GLN A 316 5.28 -22.03 3.93
N TYR A 317 4.30 -21.93 4.83
CA TYR A 317 4.31 -22.70 6.06
C TYR A 317 4.23 -24.21 5.79
N LEU A 318 3.43 -24.62 4.82
CA LEU A 318 3.30 -26.00 4.36
C LEU A 318 4.48 -26.50 3.51
N GLY A 319 5.47 -25.65 3.23
CA GLY A 319 6.63 -25.98 2.40
C GLY A 319 6.37 -25.93 0.90
N VAL A 320 5.26 -25.33 0.47
CA VAL A 320 4.87 -25.18 -0.94
C VAL A 320 5.35 -23.82 -1.48
N PRO A 321 6.09 -23.77 -2.60
CA PRO A 321 6.50 -22.50 -3.19
C PRO A 321 5.30 -21.75 -3.78
N ALA A 322 4.99 -20.58 -3.21
CA ALA A 322 3.88 -19.72 -3.67
C ALA A 322 4.20 -18.97 -4.97
N HIS A 323 5.48 -18.81 -5.29
CA HIS A 323 5.99 -18.11 -6.48
C HIS A 323 6.83 -19.06 -7.30
N SER A 324 6.16 -19.92 -8.08
CA SER A 324 6.83 -20.78 -9.06
C SER A 324 6.87 -20.09 -10.42
N ALA A 325 8.04 -20.08 -11.06
CA ALA A 325 8.20 -19.57 -12.42
C ALA A 325 7.35 -20.34 -13.45
N ALA A 326 6.87 -21.53 -13.10
CA ALA A 326 6.00 -22.34 -13.93
C ALA A 326 4.52 -21.92 -13.92
N GLU A 327 4.10 -21.04 -13.00
CA GLU A 327 2.72 -20.57 -12.93
C GLU A 327 2.53 -19.33 -13.78
N LEU A 328 1.62 -19.40 -14.76
CA LEU A 328 1.26 -18.29 -15.67
C LEU A 328 0.67 -17.07 -14.94
N THR A 329 0.16 -17.26 -13.72
CA THR A 329 -0.43 -16.18 -12.90
C THR A 329 0.06 -16.31 -11.45
N PRO A 330 1.26 -15.81 -11.12
CA PRO A 330 1.79 -15.90 -9.77
C PRO A 330 0.93 -15.10 -8.78
N MET A 331 0.91 -15.53 -7.52
CA MET A 331 0.32 -14.76 -6.43
C MET A 331 1.03 -13.41 -6.31
N SER A 332 0.28 -12.33 -6.09
CA SER A 332 0.85 -10.99 -5.86
C SER A 332 1.11 -10.71 -4.37
N GLY A 333 0.54 -11.51 -3.49
CA GLY A 333 0.76 -11.44 -2.05
C GLY A 333 2.13 -11.99 -1.64
N HIS A 334 2.59 -11.58 -0.47
CA HIS A 334 3.86 -12.01 0.11
C HIS A 334 3.62 -12.62 1.50
N PRO A 335 4.44 -13.60 1.91
CA PRO A 335 4.29 -14.22 3.22
C PRO A 335 4.34 -13.22 4.38
N ILE A 336 3.40 -13.36 5.29
CA ILE A 336 3.29 -12.56 6.50
C ILE A 336 4.41 -12.94 7.48
N ARG A 337 4.91 -11.95 8.22
CA ARG A 337 5.94 -12.11 9.25
C ARG A 337 5.59 -11.28 10.47
N VAL A 338 6.17 -11.63 11.60
CA VAL A 338 6.14 -10.81 12.80
C VAL A 338 7.23 -9.76 12.70
N VAL A 339 6.90 -8.52 13.03
CA VAL A 339 7.92 -7.47 13.19
C VAL A 339 8.82 -7.88 14.36
N ALA A 340 10.11 -8.07 14.10
CA ALA A 340 11.07 -8.35 15.15
C ALA A 340 10.96 -7.25 16.22
N GLY A 341 10.58 -7.65 17.43
CA GLY A 341 10.46 -6.73 18.54
C GLY A 341 11.79 -6.01 18.72
N THR A 342 11.81 -4.70 18.68
CA THR A 342 12.93 -3.92 19.20
C THR A 342 13.04 -4.31 20.67
N PRO A 343 14.17 -4.90 21.12
CA PRO A 343 14.36 -5.19 22.54
C PRO A 343 14.16 -3.87 23.30
N ALA A 344 13.30 -3.90 24.31
CA ALA A 344 13.19 -2.78 25.22
C ALA A 344 14.60 -2.56 25.82
N GLY A 345 15.31 -1.52 25.39
CA GLY A 345 16.56 -1.15 26.02
C GLY A 345 17.77 -0.85 25.14
N ARG A 346 17.71 -0.86 23.83
CA ARG A 346 18.86 -0.37 23.03
C ARG A 346 18.51 0.89 22.24
N ASP A 347 19.29 1.94 22.54
CA ASP A 347 19.44 3.23 21.88
C ASP A 347 18.45 3.53 20.74
N LEU A 348 17.33 4.13 21.13
CA LEU A 348 16.53 4.84 20.18
C LEU A 348 17.34 6.07 19.74
N SER A 349 17.78 6.10 18.49
CA SER A 349 18.36 7.27 17.87
C SER A 349 17.46 8.50 18.16
N TRP A 350 18.00 9.72 18.14
CA TRP A 350 17.23 10.95 18.30
C TRP A 350 15.99 10.98 17.34
N ARG A 351 16.09 10.33 16.18
CA ARG A 351 15.01 10.08 15.22
C ARG A 351 13.82 9.36 15.86
N SER A 352 14.08 8.24 16.54
CA SER A 352 13.01 7.44 17.18
C SER A 352 12.40 8.18 18.36
N ARG A 353 13.18 9.03 19.06
CA ARG A 353 12.69 9.89 20.15
C ARG A 353 11.82 11.02 19.63
N PHE A 354 12.21 11.67 18.54
CA PHE A 354 11.44 12.73 17.89
C PHE A 354 10.12 12.17 17.32
N ILE A 355 10.19 11.03 16.63
CA ILE A 355 9.02 10.33 16.09
C ILE A 355 8.05 9.93 17.21
N ARG A 356 8.53 9.41 18.35
CA ARG A 356 7.69 9.15 19.51
C ARG A 356 7.05 10.42 20.06
N ALA A 357 7.79 11.49 20.20
CA ALA A 357 7.26 12.75 20.73
C ALA A 357 6.14 13.34 19.87
N VAL A 358 6.23 13.18 18.54
CA VAL A 358 5.25 13.71 17.56
C VAL A 358 4.11 12.73 17.29
N TYR A 359 4.36 11.42 17.36
CA TYR A 359 3.43 10.37 16.89
C TYR A 359 2.80 9.51 17.97
N THR A 360 3.24 9.59 19.22
CA THR A 360 2.51 8.95 20.31
C THR A 360 1.38 9.87 20.74
N PRO A 361 0.09 9.46 20.62
CA PRO A 361 -0.95 10.09 21.43
C PRO A 361 -0.44 10.07 22.87
N ARG A 362 -0.67 11.13 23.64
CA ARG A 362 -0.40 11.15 25.08
C ARG A 362 -1.13 9.99 25.74
N ALA A 363 -0.64 8.79 25.58
CA ALA A 363 -0.92 7.68 26.46
C ALA A 363 -0.37 8.13 27.82
N HIS A 364 -1.25 8.24 28.78
CA HIS A 364 -0.97 8.57 30.17
C HIS A 364 0.29 7.82 30.58
N ALA A 365 1.32 8.56 30.97
CA ALA A 365 2.58 8.02 31.48
C ALA A 365 2.28 7.15 32.68
N GLY A 366 2.33 5.83 32.50
CA GLY A 366 2.13 4.90 33.57
C GLY A 366 1.87 3.50 33.06
N ARG A 367 2.94 2.70 33.02
CA ARG A 367 2.94 1.23 33.05
C ARG A 367 2.62 0.46 31.78
N GLN A 368 3.56 -0.42 31.48
CA GLN A 368 3.58 -1.57 30.58
C GLN A 368 3.77 -1.22 29.09
N VAL A 369 4.77 -1.90 28.52
CA VAL A 369 4.93 -2.16 27.08
C VAL A 369 3.55 -2.45 26.51
N ASP A 370 3.04 -1.57 25.67
CA ASP A 370 1.70 -1.71 25.07
C ASP A 370 1.61 -3.09 24.43
N ARG A 371 0.70 -3.92 24.94
CA ARG A 371 0.48 -5.25 24.37
C ARG A 371 0.16 -5.10 22.88
N PRO A 372 0.59 -6.02 22.00
CA PRO A 372 0.36 -5.93 20.56
C PRO A 372 -1.10 -5.66 20.18
N LEU A 373 -2.05 -6.18 20.99
CA LEU A 373 -3.48 -5.93 20.83
C LEU A 373 -3.84 -4.45 20.97
N ASN A 374 -3.27 -3.73 21.95
CA ASN A 374 -3.53 -2.30 22.13
C ASN A 374 -2.97 -1.49 20.95
N GLN A 375 -1.81 -1.90 20.42
CA GLN A 375 -1.20 -1.26 19.26
C GLN A 375 -2.06 -1.44 18.00
N VAL A 376 -2.59 -2.66 17.75
CA VAL A 376 -3.44 -2.90 16.58
C VAL A 376 -4.78 -2.19 16.69
N LEU A 377 -5.36 -2.09 17.89
CA LEU A 377 -6.56 -1.29 18.15
C LEU A 377 -6.31 0.20 17.89
N ALA A 378 -5.15 0.73 18.29
CA ALA A 378 -4.75 2.09 18.00
C ALA A 378 -4.59 2.33 16.49
N ILE A 379 -3.99 1.38 15.74
CA ILE A 379 -3.88 1.43 14.27
C ILE A 379 -5.28 1.44 13.63
N SER A 380 -6.18 0.55 14.08
CA SER A 380 -7.56 0.49 13.59
C SER A 380 -8.30 1.81 13.79
N ARG A 381 -8.29 2.35 15.02
CA ARG A 381 -8.95 3.63 15.37
C ARG A 381 -8.35 4.82 14.63
N ARG A 382 -7.01 4.87 14.50
CA ARG A 382 -6.33 5.91 13.72
C ARG A 382 -6.75 5.84 12.25
N GLY A 383 -6.83 4.65 11.66
CA GLY A 383 -7.29 4.47 10.29
C GLY A 383 -8.71 5.00 10.09
N LEU A 384 -9.64 4.69 11.00
CA LEU A 384 -11.02 5.22 10.97
C LEU A 384 -11.05 6.75 10.98
N ARG A 385 -10.29 7.36 11.88
CA ARG A 385 -10.19 8.82 11.99
C ARG A 385 -9.61 9.47 10.74
N LEU A 386 -8.53 8.93 10.20
CA LEU A 386 -7.88 9.50 9.01
C LEU A 386 -8.79 9.46 7.79
N ILE A 387 -9.57 8.39 7.60
CA ILE A 387 -10.55 8.34 6.52
C ILE A 387 -11.65 9.38 6.71
N ASP A 388 -12.18 9.52 7.94
CA ASP A 388 -13.18 10.56 8.23
C ASP A 388 -12.63 11.97 7.92
N LEU A 389 -11.40 12.26 8.37
CA LEU A 389 -10.72 13.51 8.05
C LEU A 389 -10.50 13.69 6.55
N GLN A 390 -10.13 12.65 5.83
CA GLN A 390 -9.90 12.70 4.39
C GLN A 390 -11.18 13.05 3.61
N TRP A 391 -12.32 12.44 3.99
CA TRP A 391 -13.61 12.77 3.38
C TRP A 391 -14.07 14.19 3.71
N ARG A 392 -13.75 14.69 4.89
CA ARG A 392 -14.15 16.05 5.36
C ARG A 392 -13.23 17.13 4.82
N LEU A 393 -11.91 16.93 4.85
CA LEU A 393 -10.92 17.96 4.54
C LEU A 393 -10.35 17.85 3.12
N GLY A 394 -10.41 16.67 2.48
CA GLY A 394 -9.97 16.51 1.10
C GLY A 394 -10.67 17.46 0.11
N PRO A 395 -12.00 17.60 0.15
CA PRO A 395 -12.71 18.57 -0.68
C PRO A 395 -12.27 20.03 -0.46
N VAL A 396 -11.85 20.40 0.76
CA VAL A 396 -11.39 21.77 1.06
C VAL A 396 -10.21 22.16 0.18
N TYR A 397 -9.29 21.20 -0.08
CA TYR A 397 -8.17 21.45 -1.00
C TYR A 397 -8.66 21.79 -2.41
N ALA A 398 -9.51 20.95 -3.00
CA ALA A 398 -10.02 21.18 -4.36
C ALA A 398 -10.85 22.47 -4.45
N VAL A 399 -11.74 22.69 -3.48
CA VAL A 399 -12.61 23.89 -3.44
C VAL A 399 -11.79 25.16 -3.25
N SER A 400 -10.79 25.18 -2.36
CA SER A 400 -9.96 26.36 -2.13
C SER A 400 -9.18 26.77 -3.38
N GLN A 401 -8.59 25.80 -4.11
CA GLN A 401 -7.87 26.06 -5.36
C GLN A 401 -8.82 26.60 -6.44
N PHE A 402 -9.97 25.93 -6.61
CA PHE A 402 -10.97 26.33 -7.60
C PHE A 402 -11.54 27.73 -7.31
N ALA A 403 -11.98 27.97 -6.08
CA ALA A 403 -12.58 29.26 -5.69
C ALA A 403 -11.58 30.42 -5.81
N ALA A 404 -10.34 30.22 -5.35
CA ALA A 404 -9.31 31.23 -5.45
C ALA A 404 -8.97 31.55 -6.92
N PHE A 405 -8.80 30.53 -7.77
CA PHE A 405 -8.55 30.72 -9.18
C PHE A 405 -9.70 31.42 -9.91
N MET A 406 -10.94 30.98 -9.69
CA MET A 406 -12.13 31.57 -10.32
C MET A 406 -12.36 33.00 -9.86
N PHE A 407 -12.21 33.27 -8.56
CA PHE A 407 -12.36 34.62 -8.03
C PHE A 407 -11.32 35.59 -8.59
N VAL A 408 -10.04 35.23 -8.53
CA VAL A 408 -8.96 36.07 -9.02
C VAL A 408 -8.98 36.17 -10.56
N GLY A 409 -9.23 35.06 -11.25
CA GLY A 409 -9.38 35.03 -12.71
C GLY A 409 -10.56 35.91 -13.16
N GLY A 410 -11.70 35.80 -12.50
CA GLY A 410 -12.85 36.67 -12.74
C GLY A 410 -12.54 38.14 -12.50
N ALA A 411 -11.88 38.46 -11.37
CA ALA A 411 -11.45 39.82 -11.08
C ALA A 411 -10.50 40.40 -12.15
N LEU A 412 -9.58 39.59 -12.68
CA LEU A 412 -8.68 40.00 -13.76
C LEU A 412 -9.41 40.26 -15.09
N VAL A 413 -10.51 39.55 -15.36
CA VAL A 413 -11.30 39.68 -16.58
C VAL A 413 -12.29 40.84 -16.47
N TRP A 414 -13.10 40.88 -15.41
CA TRP A 414 -14.23 41.82 -15.30
C TRP A 414 -13.91 43.09 -14.53
N ALA A 415 -12.92 43.10 -13.65
CA ALA A 415 -12.52 44.26 -12.85
C ALA A 415 -11.00 44.43 -12.77
N PRO A 416 -10.28 44.53 -13.92
CA PRO A 416 -8.82 44.51 -13.95
C PRO A 416 -8.17 45.63 -13.15
N ALA A 417 -8.72 46.86 -13.19
CA ALA A 417 -8.23 47.99 -12.38
C ALA A 417 -8.37 47.75 -10.87
N TRP A 418 -9.46 47.16 -10.42
CA TRP A 418 -9.64 46.76 -9.02
C TRP A 418 -8.66 45.64 -8.65
N ALA A 419 -8.52 44.62 -9.46
CA ALA A 419 -7.61 43.52 -9.24
C ALA A 419 -6.15 44.02 -9.09
N GLN A 420 -5.73 45.02 -9.88
CA GLN A 420 -4.39 45.62 -9.77
C GLN A 420 -4.23 46.42 -8.47
N ARG A 421 -5.24 47.25 -8.09
CA ARG A 421 -5.20 47.94 -6.79
C ARG A 421 -5.11 47.00 -5.60
N ARG A 422 -5.73 45.83 -5.68
CA ARG A 422 -5.77 44.80 -4.63
C ARG A 422 -4.80 43.64 -4.86
N ARG A 423 -3.85 43.78 -5.79
CA ARG A 423 -2.98 42.69 -6.21
C ARG A 423 -2.31 41.93 -5.08
N ARG A 424 -1.75 42.62 -4.06
CA ARG A 424 -1.10 42.02 -2.91
C ARG A 424 -2.07 41.13 -2.10
N GLN A 425 -3.30 41.57 -1.88
CA GLN A 425 -4.32 40.80 -1.16
C GLN A 425 -4.76 39.57 -1.95
N LEU A 426 -4.94 39.72 -3.28
CA LEU A 426 -5.27 38.61 -4.18
C LEU A 426 -4.13 37.58 -4.28
N GLN A 427 -2.88 38.04 -4.29
CA GLN A 427 -1.72 37.17 -4.21
C GLN A 427 -1.66 36.42 -2.88
N GLY A 428 -1.94 37.08 -1.76
CA GLY A 428 -2.07 36.46 -0.44
C GLY A 428 -3.16 35.37 -0.41
N LEU A 429 -4.32 35.63 -1.02
CA LEU A 429 -5.40 34.64 -1.15
C LEU A 429 -4.96 33.41 -1.95
N LEU A 430 -4.24 33.60 -3.05
CA LEU A 430 -3.72 32.48 -3.85
C LEU A 430 -2.62 31.70 -3.11
N LEU A 431 -1.74 32.37 -2.37
CA LEU A 431 -0.76 31.70 -1.51
C LEU A 431 -1.45 30.90 -0.41
N LEU A 432 -2.50 31.44 0.20
CA LEU A 432 -3.31 30.72 1.20
C LEU A 432 -3.92 29.44 0.60
N ALA A 433 -4.52 29.52 -0.58
CA ALA A 433 -5.03 28.35 -1.27
C ALA A 433 -3.92 27.32 -1.56
N MET A 434 -2.77 27.77 -2.10
CA MET A 434 -1.64 26.91 -2.42
C MET A 434 -0.89 26.34 -1.20
N SER A 435 -1.10 26.89 0.00
CA SER A 435 -0.55 26.35 1.25
C SER A 435 -1.38 25.19 1.83
N VAL A 436 -2.63 25.01 1.39
CA VAL A 436 -3.54 23.96 1.90
C VAL A 436 -2.94 22.54 1.77
N PRO A 437 -2.32 22.12 0.64
CA PRO A 437 -1.70 20.81 0.54
C PRO A 437 -0.61 20.59 1.59
N LEU A 438 0.22 21.60 1.86
CA LEU A 438 1.24 21.54 2.90
C LEU A 438 0.61 21.44 4.30
N ALA A 439 -0.42 22.23 4.57
CA ALA A 439 -1.15 22.21 5.85
C ALA A 439 -1.79 20.83 6.13
N LEU A 440 -2.41 20.21 5.11
CA LEU A 440 -3.02 18.88 5.22
C LEU A 440 -2.02 17.77 5.57
N LEU A 441 -0.74 17.94 5.27
CA LEU A 441 0.32 17.01 5.68
C LEU A 441 0.49 16.94 7.20
N PHE A 442 0.23 18.04 7.90
CA PHE A 442 0.40 18.15 9.35
C PHE A 442 -0.89 17.96 10.15
N VAL A 443 -2.07 18.10 9.53
CA VAL A 443 -3.35 17.88 10.23
C VAL A 443 -3.60 16.41 10.55
N GLY A 444 -3.29 15.49 9.61
CA GLY A 444 -3.56 14.06 9.77
C GLY A 444 -2.88 13.38 10.97
N PRO A 445 -1.61 13.70 11.30
CA PRO A 445 -0.91 13.10 12.44
C PRO A 445 -1.49 13.46 13.82
N LEU A 446 -2.14 14.62 13.92
CA LEU A 446 -2.56 15.19 15.19
C LEU A 446 -3.98 14.78 15.56
N ASP A 447 -4.25 14.64 16.86
CA ASP A 447 -5.56 14.32 17.38
C ASP A 447 -6.24 15.61 17.88
N TRP A 448 -7.16 16.11 17.08
CA TRP A 448 -7.92 17.31 17.36
C TRP A 448 -9.33 16.92 17.80
N GLY A 449 -9.66 17.19 19.05
CA GLY A 449 -10.99 16.90 19.57
C GLY A 449 -12.12 17.61 18.81
N GLY A 450 -13.25 16.91 18.67
CA GLY A 450 -14.49 17.47 18.13
C GLY A 450 -14.51 17.64 16.60
N PHE A 451 -15.65 18.19 16.12
CA PHE A 451 -15.90 18.35 14.68
C PHE A 451 -15.11 19.51 14.06
N ALA A 452 -15.03 20.66 14.77
CA ALA A 452 -14.44 21.90 14.27
C ALA A 452 -12.90 21.93 14.34
N GLY A 453 -12.29 21.22 15.30
CA GLY A 453 -10.85 21.27 15.56
C GLY A 453 -9.97 21.08 14.32
N PRO A 454 -10.20 20.06 13.48
CA PRO A 454 -9.42 19.84 12.26
C PRO A 454 -9.50 20.98 11.23
N TYR A 455 -10.66 21.66 11.11
CA TYR A 455 -10.83 22.80 10.20
C TYR A 455 -10.08 24.04 10.71
N VAL A 456 -10.18 24.32 12.02
CA VAL A 456 -9.47 25.44 12.66
C VAL A 456 -7.96 25.25 12.48
N MET A 457 -7.46 24.03 12.72
CA MET A 457 -6.04 23.73 12.55
C MET A 457 -5.60 23.85 11.10
N LEU A 458 -6.39 23.33 10.15
CA LEU A 458 -6.10 23.49 8.72
C LEU A 458 -5.98 24.95 8.34
N GLY A 459 -6.94 25.78 8.77
CA GLY A 459 -6.93 27.22 8.54
C GLY A 459 -5.72 27.93 9.16
N ALA A 460 -5.40 27.60 10.41
CA ALA A 460 -4.25 28.18 11.13
C ALA A 460 -2.92 27.82 10.47
N LEU A 461 -2.72 26.54 10.10
CA LEU A 461 -1.51 26.09 9.40
C LEU A 461 -1.40 26.70 8.00
N ALA A 462 -2.49 26.74 7.24
CA ALA A 462 -2.49 27.33 5.91
C ALA A 462 -2.15 28.82 5.97
N LEU A 463 -2.74 29.57 6.92
CA LEU A 463 -2.41 30.97 7.16
C LEU A 463 -0.94 31.16 7.58
N ALA A 464 -0.45 30.32 8.49
CA ALA A 464 0.94 30.39 8.94
C ALA A 464 1.93 30.16 7.79
N PHE A 465 1.73 29.11 6.97
CA PHE A 465 2.61 28.84 5.82
C PHE A 465 2.53 29.91 4.74
N ALA A 466 1.33 30.41 4.45
CA ALA A 466 1.16 31.53 3.51
C ALA A 466 1.86 32.80 4.01
N TRP A 467 1.68 33.12 5.32
CA TRP A 467 2.33 34.27 5.95
C TRP A 467 3.84 34.14 5.99
N LEU A 468 4.39 32.99 6.37
CA LEU A 468 5.83 32.73 6.41
C LEU A 468 6.47 32.88 5.01
N ALA A 469 5.79 32.43 3.97
CA ALA A 469 6.27 32.62 2.61
C ALA A 469 6.21 34.10 2.17
N TRP A 470 5.16 34.83 2.60
CA TRP A 470 4.87 36.18 2.13
C TRP A 470 5.57 37.28 2.92
N ALA A 471 5.83 37.07 4.22
CA ALA A 471 6.36 38.09 5.11
C ALA A 471 7.73 38.61 4.62
N GLY A 472 7.76 39.88 4.20
CA GLY A 472 8.98 40.56 3.73
C GLY A 472 9.55 40.08 2.40
N SER A 473 8.90 39.14 1.71
CA SER A 473 9.42 38.54 0.48
C SER A 473 8.87 39.22 -0.78
N PRO A 474 9.68 39.35 -1.85
CA PRO A 474 9.16 39.66 -3.20
C PRO A 474 8.14 38.60 -3.64
N PRO A 475 7.11 38.98 -4.43
CA PRO A 475 6.03 38.06 -4.78
C PRO A 475 6.47 36.72 -5.37
N LEU A 476 7.37 36.72 -6.33
CA LEU A 476 7.85 35.47 -6.93
C LEU A 476 8.74 34.64 -5.99
N THR A 477 9.44 35.28 -5.05
CA THR A 477 10.17 34.58 -4.00
C THR A 477 9.19 33.90 -3.04
N ALA A 478 8.11 34.57 -2.66
CA ALA A 478 7.04 33.98 -1.82
C ALA A 478 6.42 32.77 -2.48
N LEU A 479 6.04 32.87 -3.76
CA LEU A 479 5.52 31.75 -4.55
C LEU A 479 6.53 30.58 -4.61
N GLY A 480 7.78 30.91 -4.96
CA GLY A 480 8.86 29.96 -5.08
C GLY A 480 9.16 29.23 -3.76
N ALA A 481 9.25 29.97 -2.66
CA ALA A 481 9.51 29.42 -1.34
C ALA A 481 8.40 28.46 -0.88
N LEU A 482 7.12 28.86 -0.99
CA LEU A 482 5.99 28.02 -0.58
C LEU A 482 5.97 26.70 -1.37
N LEU A 483 6.03 26.78 -2.72
CA LEU A 483 5.88 25.59 -3.55
C LEU A 483 7.11 24.67 -3.46
N THR A 484 8.34 25.23 -3.44
CA THR A 484 9.55 24.40 -3.28
C THR A 484 9.58 23.72 -1.91
N THR A 485 9.19 24.43 -0.83
CA THR A 485 9.07 23.85 0.51
C THR A 485 8.02 22.74 0.55
N THR A 486 6.87 22.93 -0.09
CA THR A 486 5.81 21.89 -0.17
C THR A 486 6.33 20.61 -0.83
N SER A 487 6.94 20.71 -2.01
CA SER A 487 7.52 19.53 -2.68
C SER A 487 8.69 18.93 -1.89
N GLY A 488 9.49 19.78 -1.25
CA GLY A 488 10.65 19.38 -0.46
C GLY A 488 10.27 18.58 0.79
N ILE A 489 9.29 19.03 1.55
CA ILE A 489 8.84 18.32 2.77
C ILE A 489 8.23 16.97 2.41
N ILE A 490 7.38 16.90 1.37
CA ILE A 490 6.79 15.64 0.92
C ILE A 490 7.88 14.64 0.51
N VAL A 491 8.88 15.09 -0.25
CA VAL A 491 9.98 14.23 -0.70
C VAL A 491 10.92 13.88 0.45
N LEU A 492 11.27 14.81 1.32
CA LEU A 492 12.09 14.54 2.48
C LEU A 492 11.45 13.49 3.40
N ASP A 493 10.14 13.59 3.62
CA ASP A 493 9.41 12.59 4.39
C ASP A 493 9.44 11.21 3.71
N ALA A 494 9.24 11.15 2.39
CA ALA A 494 9.37 9.89 1.63
C ALA A 494 10.77 9.27 1.76
N LEU A 495 11.83 10.09 1.70
CA LEU A 495 13.22 9.66 1.86
C LEU A 495 13.54 9.17 3.28
N THR A 496 12.84 9.68 4.29
CA THR A 496 13.06 9.36 5.70
C THR A 496 12.11 8.31 6.26
N GLY A 497 11.25 7.70 5.42
CA GLY A 497 10.37 6.59 5.80
C GLY A 497 8.88 6.85 5.67
N GLY A 498 8.45 8.04 5.21
CA GLY A 498 7.05 8.34 4.88
C GLY A 498 6.14 8.53 6.08
N HIS A 499 6.65 9.04 7.19
CA HIS A 499 5.91 9.18 8.45
C HIS A 499 4.74 10.15 8.38
N LEU A 500 4.89 11.28 7.68
CA LEU A 500 3.83 12.23 7.41
C LEU A 500 2.91 11.74 6.30
N LEU A 501 3.50 11.16 5.23
CA LEU A 501 2.77 10.57 4.10
C LEU A 501 1.78 9.48 4.54
N ASP A 502 2.09 8.75 5.62
CA ASP A 502 1.21 7.73 6.20
C ASP A 502 -0.13 8.28 6.70
N SER A 503 -0.18 9.53 7.03
CA SER A 503 -1.37 10.26 7.50
C SER A 503 -1.72 11.47 6.63
N TYR A 504 -1.06 11.63 5.49
CA TYR A 504 -1.30 12.72 4.57
C TYR A 504 -2.69 12.61 3.92
N LEU A 505 -3.53 13.62 4.16
CA LEU A 505 -4.92 13.59 3.71
C LEU A 505 -5.08 13.77 2.18
N VAL A 506 -4.02 14.19 1.48
CA VAL A 506 -3.92 14.24 0.01
C VAL A 506 -3.12 13.05 -0.52
N ASN A 507 -3.11 11.93 0.18
CA ASN A 507 -2.43 10.71 -0.24
C ASN A 507 -3.37 9.53 0.05
N PHE A 508 -4.18 9.11 -0.93
CA PHE A 508 -5.04 7.94 -0.77
C PHE A 508 -4.17 6.70 -0.60
N GLY A 509 -3.95 6.36 0.66
CA GLY A 509 -2.94 5.41 1.07
C GLY A 509 -3.50 4.08 1.54
N ALA A 510 -2.82 3.51 2.54
CA ALA A 510 -3.06 2.21 3.11
C ALA A 510 -4.50 1.97 3.60
N MET A 511 -5.20 3.02 4.03
CA MET A 511 -6.56 2.93 4.55
C MET A 511 -7.59 2.56 3.49
N SER A 512 -7.44 3.09 2.29
CA SER A 512 -8.29 2.76 1.15
C SER A 512 -7.85 1.48 0.42
N GLY A 513 -6.69 0.90 0.78
CA GLY A 513 -6.14 -0.30 0.16
C GLY A 513 -5.61 -0.10 -1.25
N SER A 514 -5.48 1.15 -1.69
CA SER A 514 -4.96 1.45 -3.03
C SER A 514 -3.44 1.46 -3.08
N ARG A 515 -2.79 1.89 -1.98
CA ARG A 515 -1.34 1.96 -1.85
C ARG A 515 -0.94 1.88 -0.37
N PHE A 516 -0.02 1.02 -0.03
CA PHE A 516 0.40 0.83 1.37
C PHE A 516 1.59 1.68 1.78
N TYR A 517 2.40 2.16 0.84
CA TYR A 517 3.61 2.95 1.07
C TYR A 517 3.91 3.87 -0.11
N GLY A 518 4.77 4.86 0.12
CA GLY A 518 5.27 5.77 -0.91
C GLY A 518 4.34 6.94 -1.22
N ILE A 519 4.60 7.60 -2.37
CA ILE A 519 3.89 8.80 -2.82
C ILE A 519 2.73 8.39 -3.75
N GLY A 520 1.49 8.64 -3.32
CA GLY A 520 0.28 8.41 -4.12
C GLY A 520 0.15 9.38 -5.29
N ASN A 521 -0.80 9.13 -6.17
CA ASN A 521 -0.96 9.94 -7.39
C ASN A 521 -1.36 11.38 -7.07
N GLU A 522 -2.17 11.60 -6.03
CA GLU A 522 -2.57 12.93 -5.57
C GLU A 522 -1.37 13.75 -5.08
N ALA A 523 -0.59 13.16 -4.17
CA ALA A 523 0.61 13.79 -3.63
C ALA A 523 1.68 13.98 -4.71
N MET A 524 1.78 13.07 -5.66
CA MET A 524 2.68 13.18 -6.82
C MET A 524 2.33 14.38 -7.69
N GLY A 525 1.03 14.62 -7.96
CA GLY A 525 0.59 15.79 -8.70
C GLY A 525 1.01 17.11 -8.01
N VAL A 526 0.88 17.16 -6.67
CA VAL A 526 1.38 18.28 -5.85
C VAL A 526 2.89 18.45 -6.02
N VAL A 527 3.68 17.36 -5.88
CA VAL A 527 5.15 17.41 -6.00
C VAL A 527 5.58 17.89 -7.38
N VAL A 528 4.94 17.40 -8.46
CA VAL A 528 5.29 17.76 -9.84
C VAL A 528 5.02 19.22 -10.10
N ALA A 529 3.85 19.74 -9.76
CA ALA A 529 3.53 21.16 -9.98
C ALA A 529 4.37 22.08 -9.09
N CYS A 530 4.43 21.79 -7.79
CA CYS A 530 5.21 22.57 -6.83
C CYS A 530 6.70 22.56 -7.16
N GLY A 531 7.25 21.40 -7.50
CA GLY A 531 8.66 21.26 -7.86
C GLY A 531 9.02 22.04 -9.11
N ALA A 532 8.21 21.93 -10.18
CA ALA A 532 8.46 22.63 -11.44
C ALA A 532 8.30 24.15 -11.31
N ILE A 533 7.18 24.61 -10.74
CA ILE A 533 6.83 26.05 -10.68
C ILE A 533 7.64 26.77 -9.60
N GLY A 534 7.71 26.17 -8.39
CA GLY A 534 8.37 26.78 -7.24
C GLY A 534 9.86 27.01 -7.49
N SER A 535 10.57 25.98 -7.94
CA SER A 535 12.00 26.08 -8.21
C SER A 535 12.30 27.02 -9.41
N ALA A 536 11.44 27.03 -10.43
CA ALA A 536 11.56 27.97 -11.53
C ALA A 536 11.37 29.43 -11.08
N ALA A 537 10.44 29.69 -10.15
CA ALA A 537 10.22 31.02 -9.58
C ALA A 537 11.44 31.51 -8.78
N LEU A 538 12.10 30.62 -8.01
CA LEU A 538 13.33 30.95 -7.30
C LEU A 538 14.50 31.25 -8.26
N VAL A 539 14.62 30.47 -9.33
CA VAL A 539 15.65 30.73 -10.37
C VAL A 539 15.41 32.07 -11.09
N GLN A 540 14.13 32.46 -11.30
CA GLN A 540 13.78 33.76 -11.89
C GLN A 540 14.33 34.92 -11.05
N GLN A 541 14.40 34.80 -9.75
CA GLN A 541 14.87 35.82 -8.81
C GLN A 541 16.37 35.75 -8.51
N SER A 542 17.05 34.71 -8.98
CA SER A 542 18.46 34.49 -8.66
C SER A 542 19.39 35.40 -9.48
N ARG A 543 20.29 36.10 -8.80
CA ARG A 543 21.40 36.87 -9.42
C ARG A 543 22.48 35.92 -9.97
N ALA A 544 22.74 34.78 -9.32
CA ALA A 544 23.75 33.80 -9.71
C ALA A 544 23.16 32.74 -10.68
N ARG A 545 22.76 33.15 -11.88
CA ARG A 545 21.99 32.30 -12.83
C ARG A 545 22.62 30.94 -13.12
N ARG A 546 23.95 30.83 -13.27
CA ARG A 546 24.61 29.53 -13.55
C ARG A 546 24.50 28.58 -12.38
N GLY A 547 24.81 29.03 -11.16
CA GLY A 547 24.65 28.20 -9.93
C GLY A 547 23.22 27.80 -9.69
N ALA A 548 22.26 28.72 -9.90
CA ALA A 548 20.84 28.44 -9.75
C ALA A 548 20.33 27.38 -10.75
N LEU A 549 20.85 27.36 -11.99
CA LEU A 549 20.50 26.32 -12.96
C LEU A 549 21.05 24.93 -12.57
N TRP A 550 22.27 24.85 -12.05
CA TRP A 550 22.81 23.60 -11.53
C TRP A 550 22.00 23.10 -10.33
N ALA A 551 21.69 23.98 -9.38
CA ALA A 551 20.85 23.65 -8.22
C ALA A 551 19.44 23.21 -8.65
N LEU A 552 18.83 23.87 -9.62
CA LEU A 552 17.56 23.48 -10.22
C LEU A 552 17.65 22.07 -10.80
N GLY A 553 18.65 21.78 -11.63
CA GLY A 553 18.80 20.47 -12.26
C GLY A 553 18.92 19.35 -11.23
N LEU A 554 19.80 19.53 -10.24
CA LEU A 554 19.97 18.55 -9.15
C LEU A 554 18.68 18.37 -8.35
N TRP A 555 18.02 19.46 -7.97
CA TRP A 555 16.77 19.44 -7.23
C TRP A 555 15.68 18.64 -7.96
N LEU A 556 15.46 18.91 -9.24
CA LEU A 556 14.45 18.24 -10.06
C LEU A 556 14.75 16.74 -10.24
N ILE A 557 16.05 16.37 -10.35
CA ILE A 557 16.48 14.96 -10.38
C ILE A 557 16.15 14.28 -9.04
N VAL A 558 16.44 14.91 -7.90
CA VAL A 558 16.14 14.38 -6.57
C VAL A 558 14.64 14.16 -6.40
N LEU A 559 13.80 15.14 -6.81
CA LEU A 559 12.35 14.99 -6.75
C LEU A 559 11.86 13.83 -7.63
N ALA A 560 12.33 13.71 -8.88
CA ALA A 560 11.92 12.63 -9.78
C ALA A 560 12.34 11.26 -9.26
N ALA A 561 13.58 11.13 -8.78
CA ALA A 561 14.10 9.90 -8.19
C ALA A 561 13.32 9.49 -6.93
N ALA A 562 13.06 10.45 -6.03
CA ALA A 562 12.29 10.18 -4.82
C ALA A 562 10.86 9.70 -5.11
N VAL A 563 10.19 10.25 -6.13
CA VAL A 563 8.86 9.82 -6.54
C VAL A 563 8.89 8.43 -7.17
N GLY A 564 9.86 8.15 -8.05
CA GLY A 564 9.88 6.93 -8.88
C GLY A 564 10.54 5.72 -8.24
N ALA A 565 11.48 5.91 -7.32
CA ALA A 565 12.28 4.82 -6.78
C ALA A 565 11.44 3.81 -5.96
N PRO A 566 11.62 2.49 -6.15
CA PRO A 566 10.82 1.43 -5.54
C PRO A 566 10.83 1.41 -4.01
N PHE A 567 11.89 1.93 -3.39
CA PHE A 567 12.09 1.94 -1.94
C PHE A 567 11.71 3.26 -1.25
N TRP A 568 11.36 4.32 -2.03
CA TRP A 568 10.92 5.62 -1.52
C TRP A 568 9.48 5.92 -1.91
N GLY A 569 9.28 6.62 -3.04
CA GLY A 569 7.95 6.97 -3.52
C GLY A 569 7.18 5.81 -4.13
N ALA A 570 7.88 4.81 -4.66
CA ALA A 570 7.33 3.59 -5.27
C ALA A 570 6.23 3.88 -6.30
N ASN A 571 6.27 5.04 -6.95
CA ASN A 571 5.30 5.48 -7.95
C ASN A 571 5.97 5.56 -9.32
N TRP A 572 5.99 4.45 -10.04
CA TRP A 572 6.63 4.35 -11.36
C TRP A 572 6.07 5.38 -12.35
N GLY A 573 4.76 5.38 -12.52
CA GLY A 573 4.10 6.34 -13.41
C GLY A 573 4.35 7.78 -12.96
N GLY A 574 4.43 8.01 -11.64
CA GLY A 574 4.83 9.29 -11.07
C GLY A 574 6.27 9.66 -11.38
N GLY A 575 7.21 8.72 -11.33
CA GLY A 575 8.61 8.91 -11.70
C GLY A 575 8.78 9.29 -13.18
N VAL A 576 8.08 8.57 -14.07
CA VAL A 576 8.01 8.88 -15.51
C VAL A 576 7.42 10.28 -15.74
N THR A 577 6.31 10.59 -15.06
CA THR A 577 5.64 11.91 -15.12
C THR A 577 6.56 13.03 -14.65
N ALA A 578 7.22 12.85 -13.50
CA ALA A 578 8.14 13.83 -12.93
C ALA A 578 9.37 14.06 -13.83
N ALA A 579 9.98 12.97 -14.33
CA ALA A 579 11.12 13.06 -15.22
C ALA A 579 10.79 13.85 -16.50
N PHE A 580 9.63 13.59 -17.09
CA PHE A 580 9.17 14.34 -18.26
C PHE A 580 8.95 15.82 -17.95
N ALA A 581 8.12 16.11 -16.93
CA ALA A 581 7.74 17.46 -16.54
C ALA A 581 8.94 18.32 -16.15
N PHE A 582 9.84 17.76 -15.36
CA PHE A 582 11.00 18.44 -14.83
C PHE A 582 12.07 18.68 -15.90
N THR A 583 12.28 17.72 -16.81
CA THR A 583 13.17 17.90 -17.95
C THR A 583 12.66 19.03 -18.85
N LEU A 584 11.36 19.08 -19.13
CA LEU A 584 10.74 20.12 -19.93
C LEU A 584 10.83 21.48 -19.25
N ALA A 585 10.54 21.55 -17.94
CA ALA A 585 10.69 22.78 -17.14
C ALA A 585 12.13 23.29 -17.15
N TYR A 586 13.12 22.43 -16.88
CA TYR A 586 14.53 22.76 -16.88
C TYR A 586 15.01 23.32 -18.23
N ILE A 587 14.66 22.62 -19.32
CA ILE A 587 14.99 23.06 -20.68
C ILE A 587 14.34 24.41 -20.96
N GLY A 588 13.08 24.60 -20.63
CA GLY A 588 12.36 25.86 -20.79
C GLY A 588 13.01 27.03 -20.04
N VAL A 589 13.46 26.80 -18.79
CA VAL A 589 14.18 27.78 -17.98
C VAL A 589 15.52 28.14 -18.63
N LYS A 590 16.23 27.17 -19.25
CA LYS A 590 17.56 27.34 -19.85
C LYS A 590 17.50 28.00 -21.23
N VAL A 591 16.57 27.58 -22.09
CA VAL A 591 16.57 27.97 -23.52
C VAL A 591 15.30 28.69 -23.97
N GLY A 592 14.32 28.89 -23.09
CA GLY A 592 13.04 29.48 -23.45
C GLY A 592 12.07 28.43 -24.04
N ARG A 593 11.62 28.64 -25.29
CA ARG A 593 10.65 27.73 -25.93
C ARG A 593 11.28 26.41 -26.38
N PRO A 594 10.80 25.26 -25.88
CA PRO A 594 11.29 23.94 -26.30
C PRO A 594 10.94 23.67 -27.78
N ARG A 595 11.91 23.18 -28.56
CA ARG A 595 11.75 22.66 -29.92
C ARG A 595 11.41 21.16 -29.88
N LEU A 596 11.00 20.58 -31.02
CA LEU A 596 10.64 19.16 -31.11
C LEU A 596 11.70 18.21 -30.53
N ARG A 597 12.99 18.45 -30.84
CA ARG A 597 14.12 17.68 -30.28
C ARG A 597 14.17 17.69 -28.74
N GLN A 598 13.72 18.75 -28.11
CA GLN A 598 13.74 18.91 -26.64
C GLN A 598 12.54 18.21 -25.99
N TRP A 599 11.42 18.14 -26.69
CA TRP A 599 10.31 17.25 -26.32
C TRP A 599 10.74 15.78 -26.41
N ALA A 600 11.48 15.40 -27.45
CA ALA A 600 12.04 14.06 -27.58
C ALA A 600 13.03 13.74 -26.44
N LEU A 601 13.88 14.72 -26.04
CA LEU A 601 14.75 14.56 -24.87
C LEU A 601 13.97 14.37 -23.56
N ALA A 602 12.86 15.09 -23.35
CA ALA A 602 12.01 14.90 -22.18
C ALA A 602 11.35 13.51 -22.19
N ALA A 603 10.90 13.04 -23.36
CA ALA A 603 10.37 11.68 -23.52
C ALA A 603 11.45 10.61 -23.27
N ALA A 604 12.66 10.81 -23.77
CA ALA A 604 13.80 9.92 -23.52
C ALA A 604 14.18 9.86 -22.03
N ALA A 605 14.22 11.01 -21.34
CA ALA A 605 14.46 11.08 -19.91
C ALA A 605 13.38 10.33 -19.11
N ALA A 606 12.11 10.47 -19.51
CA ALA A 606 10.99 9.76 -18.90
C ALA A 606 11.09 8.23 -19.13
N GLY A 607 11.43 7.81 -20.34
CA GLY A 607 11.68 6.41 -20.68
C GLY A 607 12.85 5.81 -19.88
N LEU A 608 13.96 6.56 -19.77
CA LEU A 608 15.11 6.16 -18.97
C LEU A 608 14.77 6.02 -17.48
N ALA A 609 14.04 6.99 -16.90
CA ALA A 609 13.61 6.93 -15.52
C ALA A 609 12.69 5.72 -15.25
N GLY A 610 11.75 5.45 -16.17
CA GLY A 610 10.88 4.29 -16.10
C GLY A 610 11.64 2.98 -16.22
N GLY A 611 12.55 2.87 -17.17
CA GLY A 611 13.39 1.69 -17.38
C GLY A 611 14.32 1.42 -16.21
N LEU A 612 14.95 2.46 -15.65
CA LEU A 612 15.82 2.34 -14.49
C LEU A 612 15.06 1.85 -13.25
N ALA A 613 13.85 2.39 -13.01
CA ALA A 613 13.03 1.93 -11.89
C ALA A 613 12.64 0.45 -12.02
N VAL A 614 12.29 -0.02 -13.22
CA VAL A 614 12.05 -1.45 -13.52
C VAL A 614 13.30 -2.27 -13.28
N ALA A 615 14.46 -1.83 -13.81
CA ALA A 615 15.72 -2.55 -13.65
C ALA A 615 16.11 -2.72 -12.18
N VAL A 616 16.00 -1.65 -11.37
CA VAL A 616 16.27 -1.69 -9.93
C VAL A 616 15.33 -2.68 -9.24
N ASP A 617 14.04 -2.66 -9.54
CA ASP A 617 13.06 -3.56 -8.94
C ASP A 617 13.34 -5.03 -9.29
N MET A 618 13.73 -5.31 -10.54
CA MET A 618 14.11 -6.64 -11.01
C MET A 618 15.40 -7.17 -10.35
N ILE A 619 16.40 -6.29 -10.14
CA ILE A 619 17.69 -6.66 -9.51
C ILE A 619 17.49 -7.03 -8.02
N VAL A 620 16.60 -6.32 -7.31
CA VAL A 620 16.32 -6.59 -5.89
C VAL A 620 15.65 -7.94 -5.68
N GLY A 621 14.99 -8.47 -6.70
CA GLY A 621 14.51 -9.86 -6.78
C GLY A 621 13.05 -10.08 -6.32
N PRO A 622 12.50 -11.28 -6.60
CA PRO A 622 11.05 -11.54 -6.53
C PRO A 622 10.42 -11.38 -5.14
N ARG A 623 11.20 -11.53 -4.06
CA ARG A 623 10.71 -11.44 -2.67
C ARG A 623 10.34 -10.02 -2.25
N THR A 624 10.74 -9.02 -3.01
CA THR A 624 10.59 -7.59 -2.70
C THR A 624 10.02 -6.78 -3.86
N TRP A 625 9.65 -7.43 -4.97
CA TRP A 625 9.08 -6.75 -6.14
C TRP A 625 7.93 -5.83 -5.73
N THR A 626 7.93 -4.67 -6.34
CA THR A 626 6.77 -3.79 -6.34
C THR A 626 5.77 -4.25 -7.41
N HIS A 627 4.60 -3.63 -7.47
CA HIS A 627 3.63 -3.86 -8.55
C HIS A 627 4.20 -3.70 -9.97
N ILE A 628 5.37 -3.08 -10.10
CA ILE A 628 6.05 -2.83 -11.38
C ILE A 628 6.88 -4.05 -11.78
N GLY A 629 7.62 -4.64 -10.86
CA GLY A 629 8.33 -5.90 -11.08
C GLY A 629 7.35 -7.00 -11.49
N ASP A 630 6.21 -7.11 -10.79
CA ASP A 630 5.13 -8.01 -11.16
C ASP A 630 4.59 -7.74 -12.58
N ALA A 631 4.32 -6.48 -12.91
CA ALA A 631 3.83 -6.10 -14.24
C ALA A 631 4.87 -6.37 -15.34
N ALA A 632 6.15 -6.07 -15.07
CA ALA A 632 7.23 -6.32 -16.02
C ALA A 632 7.38 -7.83 -16.29
N HIS A 633 7.33 -8.67 -15.25
CA HIS A 633 7.35 -10.12 -15.38
C HIS A 633 6.15 -10.64 -16.18
N LEU A 634 4.96 -10.13 -15.93
CA LEU A 634 3.74 -10.51 -16.68
C LEU A 634 3.85 -10.14 -18.16
N VAL A 635 4.38 -8.95 -18.47
CA VAL A 635 4.58 -8.49 -19.85
C VAL A 635 5.67 -9.33 -20.53
N SER A 636 6.76 -9.68 -19.83
CA SER A 636 7.80 -10.55 -20.40
C SER A 636 7.28 -11.95 -20.71
N ALA A 637 6.37 -12.50 -19.89
CA ALA A 637 5.77 -13.80 -20.10
C ALA A 637 4.63 -13.80 -21.14
N GLY A 638 3.79 -12.75 -21.18
CA GLY A 638 2.56 -12.68 -21.99
C GLY A 638 2.63 -11.73 -23.19
N GLY A 639 3.77 -11.05 -23.41
CA GLY A 639 4.02 -10.20 -24.57
C GLY A 639 3.12 -8.99 -24.74
N VAL A 640 2.98 -8.52 -25.97
CA VAL A 640 2.18 -7.33 -26.35
C VAL A 640 0.71 -7.40 -25.91
N PRO A 641 -0.01 -8.53 -26.03
CA PRO A 641 -1.41 -8.61 -25.56
C PRO A 641 -1.56 -8.28 -24.08
N THR A 642 -0.64 -8.73 -23.23
CA THR A 642 -0.64 -8.45 -21.80
C THR A 642 -0.39 -6.96 -21.54
N ALA A 643 0.56 -6.34 -22.23
CA ALA A 643 0.82 -4.91 -22.14
C ALA A 643 -0.42 -4.07 -22.53
N LEU A 644 -1.10 -4.43 -23.62
CA LEU A 644 -2.34 -3.78 -24.06
C LEU A 644 -3.48 -3.94 -23.05
N SER A 645 -3.63 -5.12 -22.44
CA SER A 645 -4.64 -5.36 -21.40
C SER A 645 -4.41 -4.49 -20.16
N ILE A 646 -3.15 -4.32 -19.75
CA ILE A 646 -2.76 -3.42 -18.64
C ILE A 646 -3.08 -1.96 -19.00
N ALA A 647 -2.77 -1.52 -20.22
CA ALA A 647 -3.06 -0.17 -20.70
C ALA A 647 -4.58 0.11 -20.75
N ALA A 648 -5.36 -0.83 -21.30
CA ALA A 648 -6.82 -0.73 -21.36
C ALA A 648 -7.46 -0.64 -19.97
N ARG A 649 -6.99 -1.44 -19.01
CA ARG A 649 -7.44 -1.38 -17.61
C ARG A 649 -7.14 -0.04 -16.97
N LYS A 650 -5.96 0.56 -17.20
CA LYS A 650 -5.60 1.89 -16.71
C LYS A 650 -6.50 2.97 -17.31
N ALA A 651 -6.76 2.92 -18.62
CA ALA A 651 -7.67 3.84 -19.29
C ALA A 651 -9.09 3.74 -18.72
N HIS A 652 -9.60 2.51 -18.52
CA HIS A 652 -10.90 2.28 -17.90
C HIS A 652 -10.96 2.82 -16.46
N GLY A 653 -9.91 2.63 -15.67
CA GLY A 653 -9.78 3.18 -14.31
C GLY A 653 -9.89 4.71 -14.31
N ASN A 654 -9.18 5.39 -15.20
CA ASN A 654 -9.25 6.84 -15.34
C ASN A 654 -10.66 7.32 -15.72
N LEU A 655 -11.32 6.66 -16.67
CA LEU A 655 -12.71 6.99 -17.07
C LEU A 655 -13.70 6.78 -15.92
N ARG A 656 -13.55 5.72 -15.15
CA ARG A 656 -14.40 5.44 -13.98
C ARG A 656 -14.30 6.53 -12.91
N ILE A 657 -13.12 7.15 -12.70
CA ILE A 657 -12.95 8.23 -11.73
C ILE A 657 -13.87 9.42 -12.05
N ILE A 658 -14.09 9.73 -13.33
CA ILE A 658 -14.99 10.81 -13.78
C ILE A 658 -16.42 10.56 -13.30
N SER A 659 -16.90 9.31 -13.35
CA SER A 659 -18.27 8.95 -12.96
C SER A 659 -18.48 8.86 -11.45
N VAL A 660 -17.43 8.55 -10.68
CA VAL A 660 -17.52 8.33 -9.22
C VAL A 660 -17.31 9.60 -8.41
N ALA A 661 -16.58 10.59 -8.94
CA ALA A 661 -16.22 11.81 -8.23
C ALA A 661 -16.64 13.06 -9.04
N PRO A 662 -17.89 13.56 -8.89
CA PRO A 662 -18.40 14.69 -9.68
C PRO A 662 -17.56 15.96 -9.62
N TYR A 663 -16.88 16.23 -8.48
CA TYR A 663 -15.94 17.35 -8.35
C TYR A 663 -14.73 17.21 -9.29
N THR A 664 -14.43 16.03 -9.78
CA THR A 664 -13.36 15.79 -10.77
C THR A 664 -13.69 16.49 -12.10
N VAL A 665 -14.94 16.58 -12.48
CA VAL A 665 -15.37 17.27 -13.72
C VAL A 665 -15.04 18.76 -13.62
N GLY A 666 -15.40 19.41 -12.50
CA GLY A 666 -15.05 20.82 -12.25
C GLY A 666 -13.52 21.05 -12.26
N ALA A 667 -12.78 20.16 -11.61
CA ALA A 667 -11.30 20.23 -11.62
C ALA A 667 -10.73 20.05 -13.03
N LEU A 668 -11.31 19.21 -13.87
CA LEU A 668 -10.88 19.01 -15.26
C LEU A 668 -11.18 20.23 -16.14
N VAL A 669 -12.33 20.89 -15.95
CA VAL A 669 -12.65 22.15 -16.66
C VAL A 669 -11.63 23.22 -16.33
N VAL A 670 -11.30 23.40 -15.04
CA VAL A 670 -10.25 24.33 -14.61
C VAL A 670 -8.88 23.94 -15.17
N ALA A 671 -8.56 22.63 -15.15
CA ALA A 671 -7.32 22.13 -15.72
C ALA A 671 -7.22 22.41 -17.21
N ALA A 672 -8.29 22.18 -17.98
CA ALA A 672 -8.33 22.50 -19.42
C ALA A 672 -8.19 23.99 -19.68
N ALA A 673 -8.88 24.85 -18.92
CA ALA A 673 -8.79 26.29 -19.02
C ALA A 673 -7.37 26.80 -18.69
N ALA A 674 -6.80 26.34 -17.59
CA ALA A 674 -5.43 26.69 -17.20
C ALA A 674 -4.39 26.21 -18.22
N MET A 675 -4.54 24.98 -18.71
CA MET A 675 -3.70 24.45 -19.79
C MET A 675 -3.78 25.30 -21.05
N TRP A 676 -4.99 25.66 -21.47
CA TRP A 676 -5.18 26.52 -22.65
C TRP A 676 -4.53 27.89 -22.45
N LEU A 677 -4.68 28.51 -21.27
CA LEU A 677 -4.07 29.80 -20.93
C LEU A 677 -2.54 29.74 -20.87
N VAL A 678 -1.93 28.63 -20.44
CA VAL A 678 -0.48 28.43 -20.44
C VAL A 678 0.05 28.28 -21.88
N LEU A 679 -0.68 27.54 -22.74
CA LEU A 679 -0.27 27.24 -24.10
C LEU A 679 -0.55 28.39 -25.08
N LYS A 680 -1.72 29.06 -24.94
CA LYS A 680 -2.21 30.14 -25.80
C LYS A 680 -2.65 31.36 -24.98
N PRO A 681 -1.75 32.00 -24.23
CA PRO A 681 -2.12 33.12 -23.37
C PRO A 681 -2.60 34.32 -24.20
N PRO A 682 -3.66 35.03 -23.77
CA PRO A 682 -4.06 36.31 -24.33
C PRO A 682 -2.95 37.35 -24.15
N ALA A 683 -2.98 38.47 -24.92
CA ALA A 683 -1.87 39.41 -25.05
C ALA A 683 -1.32 39.89 -23.68
N ARG A 684 -2.18 40.31 -22.79
CA ARG A 684 -1.80 40.80 -21.44
C ARG A 684 -1.09 39.72 -20.63
N LEU A 685 -1.66 38.52 -20.53
CA LEU A 685 -1.07 37.38 -19.82
C LEU A 685 0.26 36.98 -20.49
N ARG A 686 0.34 37.00 -21.80
CA ARG A 686 1.54 36.68 -22.55
C ARG A 686 2.69 37.67 -22.22
N ALA A 687 2.41 38.95 -22.03
CA ALA A 687 3.40 39.93 -21.59
C ALA A 687 3.92 39.59 -20.19
N ALA A 688 3.03 39.29 -19.22
CA ALA A 688 3.40 38.88 -17.87
C ALA A 688 4.27 37.61 -17.86
N LEU A 689 3.88 36.61 -18.64
CA LEU A 689 4.61 35.34 -18.73
C LEU A 689 5.97 35.52 -19.44
N ARG A 690 6.08 36.41 -20.41
CA ARG A 690 7.39 36.74 -21.07
C ARG A 690 8.34 37.45 -20.11
N ALA A 691 7.84 38.38 -19.29
CA ALA A 691 8.62 39.00 -18.23
C ALA A 691 9.12 37.99 -17.17
N ASN A 692 8.37 36.91 -16.97
CA ASN A 692 8.67 35.85 -16.01
C ASN A 692 8.89 34.48 -16.71
N ALA A 693 9.82 34.46 -17.68
CA ALA A 693 10.03 33.34 -18.60
C ALA A 693 10.37 32.01 -17.88
N ALA A 694 11.14 32.07 -16.79
CA ALA A 694 11.44 30.87 -16.02
C ALA A 694 10.17 30.29 -15.36
N VAL A 695 9.33 31.15 -14.80
CA VAL A 695 8.05 30.71 -14.20
C VAL A 695 7.12 30.14 -15.27
N TRP A 696 7.07 30.77 -16.46
CA TRP A 696 6.31 30.21 -17.59
C TRP A 696 6.78 28.81 -17.95
N ALA A 697 8.11 28.55 -17.97
CA ALA A 697 8.65 27.21 -18.19
C ALA A 697 8.23 26.21 -17.08
N GLY A 698 8.19 26.65 -15.82
CA GLY A 698 7.68 25.84 -14.70
C GLY A 698 6.19 25.50 -14.86
N LEU A 699 5.36 26.48 -15.23
CA LEU A 699 3.93 26.29 -15.52
C LEU A 699 3.72 25.31 -16.69
N ALA A 700 4.51 25.45 -17.77
CA ALA A 700 4.46 24.52 -18.91
C ALA A 700 4.89 23.10 -18.52
N GLY A 701 5.92 22.95 -17.66
CA GLY A 701 6.34 21.68 -17.10
C GLY A 701 5.25 21.02 -16.23
N GLY A 702 4.64 21.77 -15.31
CA GLY A 702 3.52 21.30 -14.49
C GLY A 702 2.32 20.86 -15.32
N THR A 703 1.97 21.64 -16.35
CA THR A 703 0.89 21.30 -17.30
C THR A 703 1.21 20.02 -18.09
N ALA A 704 2.42 19.91 -18.62
CA ALA A 704 2.86 18.72 -19.35
C ALA A 704 2.88 17.48 -18.43
N GLY A 705 3.33 17.66 -17.18
CA GLY A 705 3.26 16.62 -16.16
C GLY A 705 1.85 16.14 -15.90
N ALA A 706 0.87 17.04 -15.81
CA ALA A 706 -0.53 16.69 -15.65
C ALA A 706 -1.05 15.82 -16.82
N VAL A 707 -0.71 16.17 -18.06
CA VAL A 707 -1.08 15.39 -19.25
C VAL A 707 -0.44 13.99 -19.22
N ILE A 708 0.86 13.91 -18.96
CA ILE A 708 1.57 12.63 -18.88
C ILE A 708 1.03 11.78 -17.73
N ALA A 709 0.67 12.37 -16.59
CA ALA A 709 0.05 11.64 -15.48
C ALA A 709 -1.22 10.90 -15.89
N VAL A 710 -2.09 11.53 -16.68
CA VAL A 710 -3.33 10.88 -17.20
C VAL A 710 -3.00 9.68 -18.08
N ILE A 711 -1.94 9.78 -18.89
CA ILE A 711 -1.57 8.72 -19.84
C ILE A 711 -0.92 7.52 -19.11
N VAL A 712 -0.05 7.78 -18.13
CA VAL A 712 0.83 6.75 -17.57
C VAL A 712 0.27 6.11 -16.29
N ASN A 713 -0.52 6.85 -15.49
CA ASN A 713 -1.01 6.38 -14.21
C ASN A 713 -2.43 5.80 -14.29
N ASP A 714 -2.74 4.87 -13.39
CA ASP A 714 -4.05 4.23 -13.24
C ASP A 714 -5.14 5.14 -12.66
N SER A 715 -4.74 6.17 -11.90
CA SER A 715 -5.58 7.28 -11.40
C SER A 715 -4.95 8.63 -11.78
N GLY A 716 -4.47 8.73 -13.00
CA GLY A 716 -3.79 9.89 -13.53
C GLY A 716 -4.64 11.16 -13.55
N MET A 717 -5.96 11.01 -13.69
CA MET A 717 -6.92 12.12 -13.60
C MET A 717 -6.86 12.85 -12.26
N VAL A 718 -6.68 12.11 -11.15
CA VAL A 718 -6.56 12.73 -9.82
C VAL A 718 -5.23 13.47 -9.70
N ALA A 719 -4.14 12.87 -10.16
CA ALA A 719 -2.83 13.52 -10.20
C ALA A 719 -2.85 14.79 -11.05
N ALA A 720 -3.49 14.75 -12.22
CA ALA A 720 -3.67 15.90 -13.09
C ALA A 720 -4.48 17.00 -12.41
N SER A 721 -5.56 16.66 -11.70
CA SER A 721 -6.39 17.62 -10.98
C SER A 721 -5.61 18.36 -9.90
N THR A 722 -4.82 17.65 -9.09
CA THR A 722 -3.99 18.27 -8.04
C THR A 722 -2.87 19.12 -8.61
N ALA A 723 -2.19 18.67 -9.68
CA ALA A 723 -1.15 19.44 -10.35
C ALA A 723 -1.72 20.72 -10.99
N MET A 724 -2.86 20.61 -11.67
CA MET A 724 -3.48 21.73 -12.39
C MET A 724 -4.13 22.75 -11.46
N GLY A 725 -4.63 22.35 -10.29
CA GLY A 725 -5.11 23.28 -9.26
C GLY A 725 -4.01 24.24 -8.82
N ILE A 726 -2.82 23.72 -8.52
CA ILE A 726 -1.64 24.54 -8.18
C ILE A 726 -1.19 25.37 -9.38
N THR A 727 -1.14 24.77 -10.58
CA THR A 727 -0.72 25.46 -11.81
C THR A 727 -1.65 26.63 -12.15
N ALA A 728 -2.97 26.44 -12.01
CA ALA A 728 -3.96 27.49 -12.25
C ALA A 728 -3.83 28.66 -11.24
N SER A 729 -3.68 28.32 -9.95
CA SER A 729 -3.47 29.34 -8.91
C SER A 729 -2.16 30.11 -9.10
N ALA A 730 -1.08 29.43 -9.48
CA ALA A 730 0.20 30.05 -9.78
C ALA A 730 0.15 30.91 -11.06
N LEU A 731 -0.62 30.48 -12.07
CA LEU A 731 -0.85 31.26 -13.29
C LEU A 731 -1.59 32.57 -12.99
N ALA A 732 -2.66 32.52 -12.18
CA ALA A 732 -3.39 33.71 -11.74
C ALA A 732 -2.50 34.63 -10.88
N TYR A 733 -1.63 34.04 -10.04
CA TYR A 733 -0.64 34.78 -9.25
C TYR A 733 0.32 35.61 -10.12
N VAL A 734 0.87 34.99 -11.16
CA VAL A 734 1.80 35.65 -12.11
C VAL A 734 1.08 36.68 -12.97
N ALA A 735 -0.19 36.45 -13.33
CA ALA A 735 -0.99 37.39 -14.08
C ALA A 735 -1.18 38.74 -13.34
N LEU A 736 -1.21 38.72 -11.99
CA LEU A 736 -1.25 39.92 -11.16
C LEU A 736 0.07 40.72 -11.16
N GLU A 737 1.21 40.10 -11.52
CA GLU A 737 2.52 40.78 -11.60
C GLU A 737 2.72 41.53 -12.92
N GLY A 738 2.05 41.11 -13.99
CA GLY A 738 2.36 41.57 -15.34
C GLY A 738 1.92 42.94 -15.77
N ASN A 739 1.23 43.71 -14.91
CA ASN A 739 0.70 45.04 -15.29
C ASN A 739 1.59 46.23 -14.88
N GLN A 740 2.86 45.98 -14.49
CA GLN A 740 3.80 47.07 -14.16
C GLN A 740 4.55 47.61 -15.41
N ALA A 741 4.36 47.06 -16.59
CA ALA A 741 5.10 47.38 -17.77
C ALA A 741 4.35 48.28 -18.81
N SER A 742 3.27 48.95 -18.38
CA SER A 742 2.61 49.96 -19.24
C SER A 742 2.41 51.23 -18.42
N PRO A 743 3.12 52.31 -18.71
CA PRO A 743 2.71 53.64 -18.25
C PRO A 743 1.34 54.05 -18.86
#